data_da0265dad02bcbdbc71488cf7b615c76
#
_entry.id   da0265dad02bcbdbc71488cf7b615c76
#
_cell.length_a   1.000
_cell.length_b   1.000
_cell.length_c   1.000
_cell.angle_alpha   90.00
_cell.angle_beta   90.00
_cell.angle_gamma   90.00
#
_symmetry.space_group_name_H-M   'P 1'
#
loop_
_entity.id
_entity.type
_entity.pdbx_description
1 polymer ?
#
loop_
_entity_poly.entity_id
_entity_poly.type
_entity_poly.pdbx_seq_one_letter_code
_entity_poly.pdbx_strand_id
1 'polypeptide(L)'
;MTSFTLPLPFARHSLAIMVASLFVMPALAQQTDSTSDSMSSPRPRPPQKSTVTSYHATLESLTVTGARENASIRLPLKARETPQSVSVTTRKQMDDESLTSVDAVMRHMTGVMTSLHDTQRPLYYTRGFVIKDFQVDGMPSYSGQTNQEYDTALYERVDLVRGANGILTGVGTPSATVNLIRKRPSRELGGTVDVSAGRWDYYRAVADVNVPITADGSVRSRFVLAPQKKHSFYKRYEENKLAFLGVVEADLGPATEVSVGYQRQKNAPKAPVWGAIPRFNTDGTLANLPVSTSFSPSWTRWERSSGTAFASISHQINDDWTFKANLDHTTGKTHSLITYGYGATPSDAPFIDKATGSGVTLYAYPEEERETRNSLDAYLAGKLHLGGREHDLTVGVSSTRTTSKSDAFASMSNWRHDIANVHTWDGTAPKPAVSKTGARNDTLVQQTGLYASARWRLTEPLSLLTGARVTRWTSKQKNYDTRGALSGVSARQEVKHKVSPYLGVVYDITPSLAAYASHTRIFNPQNYRDVNNVPLKPAVGSNSEVGLKMALAHELDLNLAIFETKQDNFAVVNADAAPNSLPDGSTPYRTVDGTKGKGFDVELIGKVQPDWNLKAALTRAKVTRQESDKLWANFPTWQLQLGSDYRFSGELRPLQLGGFLTWQSKLEAYNVPSPSGRVYVTERSKPLLDLYASWDFTEAYRLTLAVTNALDKKYWANLDYANYGQPRFFSATFRMAF
;
A
#
# COMPACT_ATOMS: atom_id res chain seq x y z
N MET A 1 1.21 -31.28 -50.84
CA MET A 1 2.65 -31.57 -50.70
C MET A 1 3.24 -30.39 -49.97
N THR A 2 3.25 -30.51 -48.68
CA THR A 2 4.35 -30.76 -47.75
C THR A 2 5.36 -29.63 -47.65
N SER A 3 5.33 -28.90 -46.60
CA SER A 3 6.31 -29.08 -45.52
C SER A 3 5.98 -28.22 -44.31
N PHE A 4 5.83 -28.90 -43.18
CA PHE A 4 5.80 -28.38 -41.82
C PHE A 4 7.21 -27.93 -41.44
N THR A 5 7.34 -26.75 -40.86
CA THR A 5 8.48 -26.42 -39.98
C THR A 5 7.93 -25.83 -38.67
N LEU A 6 8.09 -26.63 -37.62
CA LEU A 6 7.92 -26.24 -36.22
C LEU A 6 9.11 -25.34 -35.80
N PRO A 7 8.89 -24.27 -35.03
CA PRO A 7 9.96 -23.69 -34.23
C PRO A 7 9.95 -24.30 -32.82
N LEU A 8 11.06 -24.90 -32.45
CA LEU A 8 11.39 -25.38 -31.12
C LEU A 8 11.50 -24.24 -30.08
N PRO A 9 11.13 -24.47 -28.82
CA PRO A 9 11.13 -23.46 -27.79
C PRO A 9 12.51 -23.30 -27.13
N PHE A 10 13.18 -22.20 -27.41
CA PHE A 10 14.44 -21.80 -26.77
C PHE A 10 14.20 -20.89 -25.54
N ALA A 11 13.43 -21.31 -24.56
CA ALA A 11 13.23 -20.50 -23.34
C ALA A 11 13.25 -21.30 -22.02
N ARG A 12 13.49 -22.61 -22.07
CA ARG A 12 13.41 -23.44 -20.85
C ARG A 12 14.76 -23.72 -20.18
N HIS A 13 15.89 -23.36 -20.77
CA HIS A 13 17.22 -23.69 -20.21
C HIS A 13 17.96 -22.50 -19.58
N SER A 14 17.54 -21.27 -19.79
CA SER A 14 18.24 -20.07 -19.28
C SER A 14 17.98 -19.75 -17.81
N LEU A 15 16.86 -20.21 -17.24
CA LEU A 15 16.53 -19.93 -15.84
C LEU A 15 17.22 -20.91 -14.87
N ALA A 16 17.42 -22.16 -15.30
CA ALA A 16 18.10 -23.15 -14.46
C ALA A 16 19.62 -22.91 -14.38
N ILE A 17 20.22 -22.32 -15.42
CA ILE A 17 21.66 -22.03 -15.45
C ILE A 17 22.02 -20.80 -14.63
N MET A 18 21.08 -19.83 -14.48
CA MET A 18 21.32 -18.62 -13.69
C MET A 18 21.25 -18.87 -12.17
N VAL A 19 20.53 -19.89 -11.73
CA VAL A 19 20.48 -20.30 -10.31
C VAL A 19 21.68 -21.15 -9.93
N ALA A 20 22.21 -21.94 -10.86
CA ALA A 20 23.39 -22.81 -10.61
C ALA A 20 24.73 -22.05 -10.58
N SER A 21 24.84 -20.91 -11.28
CA SER A 21 26.09 -20.13 -11.34
C SER A 21 26.34 -19.23 -10.13
N LEU A 22 25.36 -19.07 -9.20
CA LEU A 22 25.52 -18.32 -7.95
C LEU A 22 26.08 -19.15 -6.78
N PHE A 23 26.30 -20.46 -6.97
CA PHE A 23 26.70 -21.39 -5.89
C PHE A 23 28.07 -21.99 -6.02
N VAL A 24 28.95 -21.48 -6.90
CA VAL A 24 30.35 -21.99 -6.98
C VAL A 24 31.31 -20.85 -6.70
N MET A 25 31.67 -20.67 -5.45
CA MET A 25 32.93 -20.07 -5.04
C MET A 25 33.80 -21.15 -4.37
N PRO A 26 35.02 -21.39 -4.85
CA PRO A 26 35.92 -22.36 -4.23
C PRO A 26 36.52 -21.75 -2.95
N ALA A 27 36.47 -22.52 -1.88
CA ALA A 27 37.24 -22.27 -0.67
C ALA A 27 38.73 -22.43 -0.97
N LEU A 28 39.50 -21.38 -0.95
CA LEU A 28 40.96 -21.40 -0.89
C LEU A 28 41.37 -21.51 0.59
N ALA A 29 41.71 -22.76 0.98
CA ALA A 29 42.42 -22.99 2.22
C ALA A 29 43.91 -22.78 1.95
N GLN A 30 44.52 -21.82 2.61
CA GLN A 30 46.00 -21.75 2.75
C GLN A 30 46.40 -22.44 4.04
N GLN A 31 47.11 -23.55 3.88
CA GLN A 31 47.96 -24.15 4.91
C GLN A 31 49.22 -23.29 5.05
N THR A 32 49.55 -22.92 6.25
CA THR A 32 50.96 -22.66 6.64
C THR A 32 51.27 -23.41 7.90
N ASP A 33 52.29 -24.25 7.74
CA ASP A 33 52.94 -25.05 8.77
C ASP A 33 53.74 -24.19 9.79
N SER A 34 53.85 -24.75 10.98
CA SER A 34 55.00 -24.96 11.83
C SER A 34 55.08 -24.17 13.12
N THR A 35 55.25 -24.89 14.12
CA THR A 35 56.24 -25.22 15.17
C THR A 35 55.76 -24.92 16.59
N SER A 36 55.72 -26.01 17.32
CA SER A 36 55.92 -26.35 18.71
C SER A 36 56.25 -25.20 19.71
N ASP A 37 55.49 -25.09 20.81
CA ASP A 37 56.09 -25.42 22.12
C ASP A 37 55.00 -25.69 23.19
N SER A 38 55.38 -26.53 24.12
CA SER A 38 54.66 -27.20 25.17
C SER A 38 54.22 -26.28 26.32
N MET A 39 53.02 -26.50 26.88
CA MET A 39 52.81 -26.92 28.28
C MET A 39 51.34 -26.80 28.73
N SER A 40 50.94 -27.85 29.46
CA SER A 40 49.84 -27.96 30.43
C SER A 40 48.40 -27.93 29.96
N SER A 41 47.81 -29.11 29.98
CA SER A 41 46.39 -29.38 29.86
C SER A 41 45.56 -28.99 31.05
N PRO A 42 44.32 -28.55 30.82
CA PRO A 42 43.17 -28.98 31.64
C PRO A 42 42.13 -29.74 30.79
N ARG A 43 41.48 -30.65 31.45
CA ARG A 43 40.56 -31.69 30.99
C ARG A 43 39.53 -31.25 29.94
N PRO A 44 39.11 -32.15 29.03
CA PRO A 44 38.11 -31.84 27.99
C PRO A 44 36.73 -31.69 28.63
N ARG A 45 36.07 -30.57 28.35
CA ARG A 45 34.61 -30.45 28.46
C ARG A 45 33.97 -31.27 27.36
N PRO A 46 32.80 -31.92 27.62
CA PRO A 46 32.07 -32.63 26.59
C PRO A 46 31.60 -31.68 25.50
N PRO A 47 31.49 -32.12 24.24
CA PRO A 47 31.06 -31.28 23.15
C PRO A 47 29.64 -30.77 23.41
N GLN A 48 29.50 -29.44 23.58
CA GLN A 48 28.21 -28.80 23.48
C GLN A 48 27.69 -29.06 22.07
N LYS A 49 26.59 -29.82 21.96
CA LYS A 49 25.80 -29.89 20.74
C LYS A 49 25.44 -28.45 20.38
N SER A 50 25.94 -27.98 19.25
CA SER A 50 25.47 -26.77 18.61
C SER A 50 23.98 -27.01 18.31
N THR A 51 23.13 -26.48 19.15
CA THR A 51 21.71 -26.32 18.83
C THR A 51 21.68 -25.31 17.66
N VAL A 52 21.43 -25.81 16.47
CA VAL A 52 20.98 -24.99 15.36
C VAL A 52 19.67 -24.35 15.83
N THR A 53 19.77 -23.16 16.38
CA THR A 53 18.62 -22.37 16.76
C THR A 53 17.89 -22.04 15.45
N SER A 54 16.76 -22.66 15.24
CA SER A 54 16.01 -22.57 14.02
C SER A 54 15.76 -21.07 13.69
N TYR A 55 16.03 -20.70 12.45
CA TYR A 55 15.78 -19.35 11.90
C TYR A 55 14.33 -18.88 12.13
N HIS A 56 13.41 -19.80 12.38
CA HIS A 56 12.03 -19.52 12.79
C HIS A 56 11.90 -18.96 14.22
N ALA A 57 12.78 -19.33 15.15
CA ALA A 57 12.66 -18.88 16.54
C ALA A 57 13.03 -17.39 16.73
N THR A 58 13.92 -16.84 15.89
CA THR A 58 14.32 -15.43 15.96
C THR A 58 13.31 -14.50 15.30
N LEU A 59 12.50 -14.97 14.35
CA LEU A 59 11.41 -14.22 13.71
C LEU A 59 10.09 -14.27 14.51
N GLU A 60 9.90 -15.28 15.35
CA GLU A 60 8.70 -15.43 16.19
C GLU A 60 8.61 -14.42 17.34
N SER A 61 9.72 -13.83 17.77
CA SER A 61 9.74 -12.87 18.89
C SER A 61 9.34 -11.44 18.53
N LEU A 62 8.96 -11.16 17.29
CA LEU A 62 8.37 -9.88 16.90
C LEU A 62 6.86 -9.83 17.15
N THR A 63 6.42 -10.39 18.26
CA THR A 63 5.09 -10.12 18.79
C THR A 63 4.95 -8.61 19.04
N VAL A 64 3.75 -8.11 18.83
CA VAL A 64 3.33 -6.70 18.92
C VAL A 64 3.59 -6.05 20.31
N THR A 65 4.24 -6.73 21.23
CA THR A 65 4.47 -6.34 22.63
C THR A 65 5.66 -5.40 22.87
N GLY A 66 6.65 -5.33 21.97
CA GLY A 66 7.80 -4.42 22.11
C GLY A 66 7.44 -2.96 21.82
N ALA A 67 8.08 -2.01 22.54
CA ALA A 67 8.02 -0.59 22.18
C ALA A 67 8.63 -0.40 20.78
N ARG A 68 7.86 0.20 19.87
CA ARG A 68 8.26 0.46 18.49
C ARG A 68 8.10 1.94 18.18
N GLU A 69 8.91 2.44 17.27
CA GLU A 69 8.68 3.77 16.76
C GLU A 69 7.31 3.85 16.10
N ASN A 70 6.46 4.69 16.68
CA ASN A 70 5.08 4.82 16.24
C ASN A 70 5.02 5.55 14.90
N ALA A 71 4.34 4.96 13.91
CA ALA A 71 4.20 5.49 12.57
C ALA A 71 3.39 6.81 12.48
N SER A 72 2.86 7.34 13.58
CA SER A 72 2.11 8.59 13.59
C SER A 72 2.82 9.76 14.28
N ILE A 73 3.68 9.49 15.26
CA ILE A 73 4.29 10.55 16.12
C ILE A 73 5.77 10.33 16.46
N ARG A 74 6.44 9.33 15.87
CA ARG A 74 7.87 9.02 16.09
C ARG A 74 8.26 8.78 17.56
N LEU A 75 7.34 8.45 18.44
CA LEU A 75 7.64 8.05 19.82
C LEU A 75 7.77 6.52 19.93
N PRO A 76 8.64 6.01 20.83
CA PRO A 76 8.79 4.57 21.09
C PRO A 76 7.61 4.06 21.94
N LEU A 77 6.47 3.81 21.32
CA LEU A 77 5.26 3.40 22.01
C LEU A 77 4.94 1.92 21.78
N LYS A 78 4.46 1.25 22.81
CA LYS A 78 3.76 -0.01 22.67
C LYS A 78 2.40 0.21 22.03
N ALA A 79 1.80 -0.82 21.44
CA ALA A 79 0.46 -0.73 20.86
C ALA A 79 -0.58 -0.18 21.86
N ARG A 80 -0.51 -0.60 23.13
CA ARG A 80 -1.38 -0.15 24.22
C ARG A 80 -1.21 1.35 24.54
N GLU A 81 0.01 1.87 24.45
CA GLU A 81 0.35 3.25 24.78
C GLU A 81 0.00 4.25 23.66
N THR A 82 -0.41 3.74 22.51
CA THR A 82 -0.76 4.56 21.34
C THR A 82 -2.24 4.93 21.37
N PRO A 83 -2.62 6.22 21.57
CA PRO A 83 -4.03 6.63 21.63
C PRO A 83 -4.64 6.78 20.24
N GLN A 84 -4.49 5.78 19.40
CA GLN A 84 -5.06 5.67 18.05
C GLN A 84 -5.29 4.19 17.71
N SER A 85 -6.20 3.95 16.77
CA SER A 85 -6.39 2.63 16.17
C SER A 85 -5.25 2.31 15.21
N VAL A 86 -4.49 1.28 15.51
CA VAL A 86 -3.36 0.79 14.71
C VAL A 86 -3.58 -0.68 14.39
N SER A 87 -3.41 -1.06 13.14
CA SER A 87 -3.37 -2.47 12.70
C SER A 87 -2.02 -2.76 12.05
N VAL A 88 -1.46 -3.92 12.33
CA VAL A 88 -0.16 -4.38 11.82
C VAL A 88 -0.34 -5.74 11.16
N THR A 89 0.19 -5.89 9.94
CA THR A 89 0.32 -7.20 9.27
C THR A 89 1.80 -7.54 9.20
N THR A 90 2.20 -8.61 9.86
CA THR A 90 3.61 -9.06 9.96
C THR A 90 4.05 -9.84 8.74
N ARG A 91 5.37 -10.05 8.57
CA ARG A 91 5.92 -10.90 7.51
C ARG A 91 5.36 -12.32 7.58
N LYS A 92 5.36 -12.90 8.78
CA LYS A 92 4.81 -14.24 9.00
C LYS A 92 3.36 -14.35 8.52
N GLN A 93 2.51 -13.42 8.89
CA GLN A 93 1.12 -13.39 8.45
C GLN A 93 1.02 -13.24 6.92
N MET A 94 1.82 -12.35 6.30
CA MET A 94 1.83 -12.20 4.84
C MET A 94 2.26 -13.49 4.13
N ASP A 95 3.19 -14.23 4.70
CA ASP A 95 3.68 -15.52 4.15
C ASP A 95 2.66 -16.63 4.31
N ASP A 96 2.11 -16.81 5.51
CA ASP A 96 1.15 -17.86 5.81
C ASP A 96 -0.14 -17.71 4.99
N GLU A 97 -0.67 -16.47 4.90
CA GLU A 97 -1.88 -16.16 4.13
C GLU A 97 -1.61 -15.91 2.63
N SER A 98 -0.36 -16.06 2.15
CA SER A 98 0.05 -15.82 0.76
C SER A 98 -0.31 -14.41 0.25
N LEU A 99 -0.18 -13.38 1.09
CA LEU A 99 -0.47 -11.98 0.75
C LEU A 99 0.72 -11.35 -0.02
N THR A 100 0.76 -11.56 -1.33
CA THR A 100 1.90 -11.17 -2.18
C THR A 100 1.88 -9.73 -2.65
N SER A 101 0.83 -8.96 -2.33
CA SER A 101 0.72 -7.55 -2.65
C SER A 101 0.14 -6.75 -1.49
N VAL A 102 0.44 -5.45 -1.45
CA VAL A 102 -0.15 -4.56 -0.45
C VAL A 102 -1.67 -4.48 -0.60
N ASP A 103 -2.22 -4.62 -1.81
CA ASP A 103 -3.67 -4.72 -2.01
C ASP A 103 -4.28 -5.92 -1.27
N ALA A 104 -3.62 -7.09 -1.31
CA ALA A 104 -4.05 -8.26 -0.54
C ALA A 104 -4.00 -8.00 0.97
N VAL A 105 -2.93 -7.36 1.46
CA VAL A 105 -2.80 -6.96 2.88
C VAL A 105 -3.92 -5.99 3.29
N MET A 106 -4.19 -4.97 2.48
CA MET A 106 -5.20 -3.96 2.79
C MET A 106 -6.62 -4.56 2.90
N ARG A 107 -6.92 -5.60 2.13
CA ARG A 107 -8.20 -6.32 2.24
C ARG A 107 -8.38 -7.05 3.57
N HIS A 108 -7.28 -7.42 4.21
CA HIS A 108 -7.28 -8.08 5.50
C HIS A 108 -7.14 -7.11 6.69
N MET A 109 -6.94 -5.79 6.45
CA MET A 109 -6.83 -4.80 7.52
C MET A 109 -8.18 -4.32 8.04
N THR A 110 -8.30 -4.21 9.35
CA THR A 110 -9.53 -3.81 10.06
C THR A 110 -10.03 -2.45 9.59
N GLY A 111 -11.31 -2.38 9.22
CA GLY A 111 -11.98 -1.16 8.82
C GLY A 111 -11.54 -0.59 7.47
N VAL A 112 -10.83 -1.38 6.67
CA VAL A 112 -10.43 -1.01 5.31
C VAL A 112 -11.40 -1.62 4.30
N MET A 113 -11.94 -0.79 3.42
CA MET A 113 -12.64 -1.20 2.23
C MET A 113 -11.71 -1.02 1.02
N THR A 114 -11.61 -2.04 0.18
CA THR A 114 -10.93 -1.95 -1.11
C THR A 114 -11.92 -1.81 -2.24
N SER A 115 -11.60 -0.98 -3.23
CA SER A 115 -12.41 -0.74 -4.42
C SER A 115 -11.49 -0.69 -5.64
N LEU A 116 -11.78 -1.49 -6.67
CA LEU A 116 -11.00 -1.53 -7.90
C LEU A 116 -11.69 -0.71 -8.98
N HIS A 117 -11.19 0.49 -9.27
CA HIS A 117 -11.70 1.27 -10.39
C HIS A 117 -11.45 0.58 -11.73
N ASP A 118 -10.33 -0.16 -11.80
CA ASP A 118 -9.93 -0.99 -12.93
C ASP A 118 -8.80 -1.94 -12.49
N THR A 119 -8.12 -2.58 -13.43
CA THR A 119 -7.03 -3.52 -13.12
C THR A 119 -5.79 -2.87 -12.50
N GLN A 120 -5.67 -1.54 -12.53
CA GLN A 120 -4.45 -0.83 -12.17
C GLN A 120 -4.62 0.21 -11.05
N ARG A 121 -5.86 0.53 -10.67
CA ARG A 121 -6.16 1.56 -9.67
C ARG A 121 -6.98 1.00 -8.50
N PRO A 122 -6.36 0.23 -7.60
CA PRO A 122 -6.99 -0.07 -6.33
C PRO A 122 -7.08 1.20 -5.49
N LEU A 123 -8.23 1.43 -4.91
CA LEU A 123 -8.47 2.48 -3.94
C LEU A 123 -8.84 1.84 -2.60
N TYR A 124 -8.28 2.41 -1.55
CA TYR A 124 -8.52 1.98 -0.18
C TYR A 124 -9.25 3.08 0.56
N TYR A 125 -10.24 2.70 1.34
CA TYR A 125 -11.03 3.62 2.14
C TYR A 125 -11.06 3.16 3.58
N THR A 126 -11.02 4.10 4.50
CA THR A 126 -11.35 3.86 5.91
C THR A 126 -12.15 5.04 6.47
N ARG A 127 -13.12 4.76 7.33
CA ARG A 127 -13.97 5.79 7.96
C ARG A 127 -14.65 6.74 6.96
N GLY A 128 -14.81 6.30 5.70
CA GLY A 128 -15.44 7.06 4.62
C GLY A 128 -14.50 7.92 3.78
N PHE A 129 -13.19 7.89 4.03
CA PHE A 129 -12.19 8.67 3.31
C PHE A 129 -11.19 7.79 2.59
N VAL A 130 -10.73 8.25 1.40
CA VAL A 130 -9.69 7.55 0.63
C VAL A 130 -8.36 7.64 1.35
N ILE A 131 -7.67 6.50 1.48
CA ILE A 131 -6.29 6.44 1.96
C ILE A 131 -5.37 6.86 0.81
N LYS A 132 -4.67 7.97 0.98
CA LYS A 132 -3.71 8.52 0.02
C LYS A 132 -2.28 8.54 0.55
N ASP A 133 -2.12 8.38 1.86
CA ASP A 133 -0.87 8.57 2.56
C ASP A 133 -0.16 7.24 2.72
N PHE A 134 0.70 6.91 1.73
CA PHE A 134 1.60 5.76 1.75
C PHE A 134 3.02 6.21 2.06
N GLN A 135 3.67 5.50 2.96
CA GLN A 135 5.04 5.71 3.38
C GLN A 135 5.84 4.41 3.26
N VAL A 136 7.15 4.55 3.11
CA VAL A 136 8.10 3.45 3.26
C VAL A 136 9.13 3.89 4.29
N ASP A 137 9.24 3.17 5.42
CA ASP A 137 10.03 3.53 6.59
C ASP A 137 9.73 4.95 7.12
N GLY A 138 8.46 5.36 7.04
CA GLY A 138 7.99 6.68 7.43
C GLY A 138 8.30 7.81 6.44
N MET A 139 8.91 7.50 5.29
CA MET A 139 9.18 8.46 4.21
C MET A 139 8.08 8.39 3.15
N PRO A 140 7.64 9.52 2.54
CA PRO A 140 6.61 9.50 1.52
C PRO A 140 7.00 8.58 0.35
N SER A 141 6.13 7.65 -0.02
CA SER A 141 6.35 6.76 -1.15
C SER A 141 5.91 7.38 -2.49
N TYR A 142 6.37 6.79 -3.59
CA TYR A 142 5.87 7.14 -4.92
C TYR A 142 4.42 6.66 -5.04
N SER A 143 3.52 7.57 -5.40
CA SER A 143 2.10 7.25 -5.53
C SER A 143 1.54 7.46 -6.93
N GLY A 144 2.19 8.24 -7.80
CA GLY A 144 1.70 8.55 -9.15
C GLY A 144 0.20 8.89 -9.21
N GLN A 145 -0.36 9.10 -10.38
CA GLN A 145 -1.82 9.26 -10.54
C GLN A 145 -2.58 7.95 -10.29
N THR A 146 -1.88 6.83 -10.44
CA THR A 146 -2.41 5.49 -10.21
C THR A 146 -1.56 4.83 -9.15
N ASN A 147 -2.17 4.41 -8.06
CA ASN A 147 -1.48 3.70 -7.02
C ASN A 147 -0.77 2.48 -7.62
N GLN A 148 0.53 2.39 -7.40
CA GLN A 148 1.29 1.22 -7.79
C GLN A 148 0.94 0.08 -6.83
N GLU A 149 0.68 -1.11 -7.35
CA GLU A 149 0.53 -2.30 -6.52
C GLU A 149 1.91 -2.72 -5.98
N TYR A 150 2.18 -2.38 -4.72
CA TYR A 150 3.44 -2.72 -4.07
C TYR A 150 3.53 -4.21 -3.76
N ASP A 151 4.72 -4.77 -4.03
CA ASP A 151 5.03 -6.18 -3.73
C ASP A 151 5.44 -6.34 -2.27
N THR A 152 4.79 -7.25 -1.55
CA THR A 152 5.08 -7.49 -0.13
C THR A 152 6.42 -8.16 0.11
N ALA A 153 7.05 -8.78 -0.90
CA ALA A 153 8.35 -9.42 -0.74
C ALA A 153 9.44 -8.49 -0.19
N LEU A 154 9.31 -7.18 -0.44
CA LEU A 154 10.29 -6.18 -0.03
C LEU A 154 10.11 -5.71 1.44
N TYR A 155 8.99 -6.08 2.09
CA TYR A 155 8.61 -5.50 3.38
C TYR A 155 8.51 -6.55 4.49
N GLU A 156 8.97 -6.17 5.67
CA GLU A 156 8.89 -6.97 6.89
C GLU A 156 7.51 -6.90 7.51
N ARG A 157 6.85 -5.75 7.41
CA ARG A 157 5.48 -5.54 7.89
C ARG A 157 4.82 -4.36 7.20
N VAL A 158 3.50 -4.30 7.34
CA VAL A 158 2.66 -3.19 6.89
C VAL A 158 1.89 -2.67 8.11
N ASP A 159 2.09 -1.39 8.44
CA ASP A 159 1.41 -0.71 9.53
C ASP A 159 0.31 0.20 8.95
N LEU A 160 -0.88 0.16 9.52
CA LEU A 160 -1.99 1.06 9.20
C LEU A 160 -2.36 1.85 10.45
N VAL A 161 -2.19 3.17 10.43
CA VAL A 161 -2.62 4.08 11.50
C VAL A 161 -3.84 4.87 11.02
N ARG A 162 -5.00 4.61 11.63
CA ARG A 162 -6.27 5.25 11.25
C ARG A 162 -6.41 6.65 11.84
N GLY A 163 -7.04 7.55 11.08
CA GLY A 163 -7.28 8.92 11.46
C GLY A 163 -6.37 9.95 10.77
N ALA A 164 -6.31 11.16 11.30
CA ALA A 164 -5.58 12.29 10.73
C ALA A 164 -4.14 12.33 11.27
N ASN A 165 -3.16 11.87 10.48
CA ASN A 165 -1.76 11.71 10.93
C ASN A 165 -0.86 12.90 10.50
N GLY A 166 -1.34 14.14 10.70
CA GLY A 166 -0.70 15.35 10.18
C GLY A 166 0.69 15.67 10.76
N ILE A 167 1.10 15.07 11.87
CA ILE A 167 2.45 15.30 12.44
C ILE A 167 3.51 14.77 11.49
N LEU A 168 3.40 13.56 11.00
CA LEU A 168 4.43 12.97 10.12
C LEU A 168 4.18 13.29 8.65
N THR A 169 2.94 13.19 8.19
CA THR A 169 2.63 13.39 6.77
C THR A 169 2.61 14.87 6.36
N GLY A 170 2.21 15.76 7.29
CA GLY A 170 1.95 17.18 7.01
C GLY A 170 0.68 17.36 6.19
N VAL A 171 0.73 17.04 4.92
CA VAL A 171 -0.40 17.09 3.97
C VAL A 171 -0.99 15.69 3.82
N GLY A 172 -2.34 15.58 3.79
CA GLY A 172 -3.03 14.31 3.59
C GLY A 172 -4.53 14.38 3.85
N THR A 173 -5.15 13.20 4.01
CA THR A 173 -6.58 13.02 4.27
C THR A 173 -6.81 12.46 5.68
N PRO A 174 -7.98 12.70 6.32
CA PRO A 174 -8.24 12.18 7.66
C PRO A 174 -8.67 10.70 7.65
N SER A 175 -8.09 9.91 6.77
CA SER A 175 -8.41 8.50 6.57
C SER A 175 -7.49 7.58 7.39
N ALA A 176 -6.32 7.35 6.88
CA ALA A 176 -5.23 6.58 7.51
C ALA A 176 -3.90 6.87 6.81
N THR A 177 -2.82 6.48 7.46
CA THR A 177 -1.49 6.36 6.86
C THR A 177 -1.09 4.88 6.81
N VAL A 178 -0.65 4.42 5.65
CA VAL A 178 -0.06 3.09 5.44
C VAL A 178 1.44 3.24 5.43
N ASN A 179 2.14 2.54 6.33
CA ASN A 179 3.60 2.55 6.39
C ASN A 179 4.16 1.16 6.11
N LEU A 180 4.92 1.04 5.05
CA LEU A 180 5.57 -0.18 4.60
C LEU A 180 6.98 -0.21 5.19
N ILE A 181 7.28 -1.18 6.03
CA ILE A 181 8.60 -1.31 6.67
C ILE A 181 9.45 -2.25 5.85
N ARG A 182 10.56 -1.75 5.28
CA ARG A 182 11.49 -2.54 4.49
C ARG A 182 12.12 -3.66 5.30
N LYS A 183 12.45 -4.76 4.64
CA LYS A 183 13.30 -5.80 5.18
C LYS A 183 14.70 -5.24 5.44
N ARG A 184 15.28 -5.60 6.59
CA ARG A 184 16.63 -5.24 6.98
C ARG A 184 17.55 -6.45 7.03
N PRO A 185 18.88 -6.29 6.85
CA PRO A 185 19.84 -7.38 6.98
C PRO A 185 19.88 -7.93 8.40
N SER A 186 20.18 -9.22 8.53
CA SER A 186 20.53 -9.86 9.78
C SER A 186 22.05 -10.07 9.89
N ARG A 187 22.55 -10.32 11.11
CA ARG A 187 23.97 -10.62 11.35
C ARG A 187 24.35 -12.05 10.95
N GLU A 188 23.39 -12.89 10.67
CA GLU A 188 23.57 -14.30 10.33
C GLU A 188 23.33 -14.53 8.83
N LEU A 189 24.09 -15.44 8.24
CA LEU A 189 23.83 -15.93 6.89
C LEU A 189 22.53 -16.74 6.89
N GLY A 190 21.69 -16.50 5.92
CA GLY A 190 20.45 -17.26 5.76
C GLY A 190 19.53 -16.62 4.75
N GLY A 191 18.46 -17.30 4.43
CA GLY A 191 17.51 -16.77 3.47
C GLY A 191 16.38 -17.73 3.15
N THR A 192 15.54 -17.29 2.20
CA THR A 192 14.44 -18.10 1.65
C THR A 192 14.40 -18.01 0.14
N VAL A 193 14.01 -19.11 -0.49
CA VAL A 193 13.61 -19.14 -1.90
C VAL A 193 12.21 -19.69 -1.98
N ASP A 194 11.28 -18.87 -2.52
CA ASP A 194 9.89 -19.26 -2.74
C ASP A 194 9.64 -19.41 -4.24
N VAL A 195 8.95 -20.47 -4.64
CA VAL A 195 8.46 -20.65 -6.01
C VAL A 195 6.96 -20.91 -5.96
N SER A 196 6.20 -20.13 -6.70
CA SER A 196 4.74 -20.21 -6.71
C SER A 196 4.20 -20.42 -8.10
N ALA A 197 3.15 -21.22 -8.22
CA ALA A 197 2.36 -21.40 -9.41
C ALA A 197 0.86 -21.35 -9.07
N GLY A 198 0.02 -20.96 -10.02
CA GLY A 198 -1.42 -20.86 -9.76
C GLY A 198 -2.26 -20.71 -11.02
N ARG A 199 -3.55 -20.54 -10.81
CA ARG A 199 -4.56 -20.34 -11.88
C ARG A 199 -4.18 -19.11 -12.73
N TRP A 200 -4.56 -19.10 -13.99
CA TRP A 200 -4.30 -18.06 -14.99
C TRP A 200 -2.78 -17.84 -15.20
N ASP A 201 -2.04 -18.94 -15.36
CA ASP A 201 -0.59 -18.93 -15.63
C ASP A 201 0.19 -18.02 -14.66
N TYR A 202 -0.23 -18.05 -13.39
CA TYR A 202 0.47 -17.37 -12.34
C TYR A 202 1.77 -18.11 -12.00
N TYR A 203 2.88 -17.42 -12.18
CA TYR A 203 4.21 -17.88 -11.81
C TYR A 203 4.95 -16.76 -11.08
N ARG A 204 5.52 -17.10 -9.95
CA ARG A 204 6.29 -16.19 -9.12
C ARG A 204 7.47 -16.91 -8.49
N ALA A 205 8.62 -16.21 -8.40
CA ALA A 205 9.73 -16.61 -7.56
C ALA A 205 10.10 -15.46 -6.63
N VAL A 206 10.59 -15.80 -5.43
CA VAL A 206 11.18 -14.83 -4.50
C VAL A 206 12.47 -15.44 -3.99
N ALA A 207 13.57 -14.70 -4.11
CA ALA A 207 14.83 -14.98 -3.42
C ALA A 207 15.07 -13.87 -2.41
N ASP A 208 15.27 -14.22 -1.15
CA ASP A 208 15.51 -13.32 -0.03
C ASP A 208 16.70 -13.82 0.75
N VAL A 209 17.84 -13.15 0.65
CA VAL A 209 19.11 -13.63 1.16
C VAL A 209 19.77 -12.58 2.05
N ASN A 210 20.14 -12.96 3.26
CA ASN A 210 20.98 -12.21 4.17
C ASN A 210 22.43 -12.70 4.07
N VAL A 211 23.37 -11.77 3.93
CA VAL A 211 24.81 -12.06 3.86
C VAL A 211 25.55 -11.14 4.82
N PRO A 212 26.10 -11.67 5.94
CA PRO A 212 27.06 -10.94 6.73
C PRO A 212 28.34 -10.75 5.89
N ILE A 213 28.81 -9.52 5.77
CA ILE A 213 30.02 -9.17 5.01
C ILE A 213 31.24 -9.34 5.90
N THR A 214 31.14 -8.99 7.18
CA THR A 214 32.16 -9.22 8.20
C THR A 214 31.79 -10.42 9.07
N ALA A 215 32.79 -11.08 9.63
CA ALA A 215 32.60 -12.29 10.43
C ALA A 215 31.75 -12.04 11.70
N ASP A 216 31.81 -10.84 12.27
CA ASP A 216 31.02 -10.41 13.44
C ASP A 216 29.62 -9.88 13.08
N GLY A 217 29.30 -9.80 11.78
CA GLY A 217 28.03 -9.24 11.26
C GLY A 217 27.89 -7.74 11.46
N SER A 218 28.97 -7.02 11.81
CA SER A 218 28.96 -5.56 11.94
C SER A 218 28.68 -4.87 10.60
N VAL A 219 29.11 -5.46 9.49
CA VAL A 219 28.67 -5.09 8.14
C VAL A 219 27.88 -6.25 7.54
N ARG A 220 26.66 -5.99 7.16
CA ARG A 220 25.70 -7.00 6.70
C ARG A 220 24.87 -6.51 5.53
N SER A 221 24.42 -7.42 4.70
CA SER A 221 23.61 -7.09 3.53
C SER A 221 22.40 -8.02 3.40
N ARG A 222 21.36 -7.53 2.72
CA ARG A 222 20.20 -8.32 2.33
C ARG A 222 19.80 -7.99 0.91
N PHE A 223 19.47 -9.01 0.15
CA PHE A 223 19.00 -8.90 -1.22
C PHE A 223 17.67 -9.63 -1.35
N VAL A 224 16.69 -8.96 -1.94
CA VAL A 224 15.39 -9.55 -2.26
C VAL A 224 15.11 -9.33 -3.73
N LEU A 225 14.73 -10.41 -4.44
CA LEU A 225 14.34 -10.38 -5.84
C LEU A 225 13.03 -11.14 -6.01
N ALA A 226 12.03 -10.52 -6.64
CA ALA A 226 10.70 -11.10 -6.79
C ALA A 226 10.13 -10.86 -8.21
N PRO A 227 10.50 -11.69 -9.21
CA PRO A 227 9.85 -11.74 -10.50
C PRO A 227 8.49 -12.42 -10.42
N GLN A 228 7.51 -11.91 -11.17
CA GLN A 228 6.16 -12.47 -11.29
C GLN A 228 5.64 -12.30 -12.71
N LYS A 229 4.96 -13.33 -13.20
CA LYS A 229 4.16 -13.28 -14.41
C LYS A 229 2.79 -13.89 -14.12
N LYS A 230 1.72 -13.25 -14.58
CA LYS A 230 0.36 -13.78 -14.46
C LYS A 230 -0.52 -13.32 -15.61
N HIS A 231 -1.49 -14.15 -16.01
CA HIS A 231 -2.70 -13.70 -16.66
C HIS A 231 -3.76 -13.34 -15.60
N SER A 232 -4.96 -13.01 -16.04
CA SER A 232 -6.09 -12.69 -15.16
C SER A 232 -7.34 -13.40 -15.66
N PHE A 233 -8.42 -13.31 -14.86
CA PHE A 233 -9.74 -13.68 -15.31
C PHE A 233 -10.27 -12.77 -16.43
N TYR A 234 -9.75 -11.55 -16.56
CA TYR A 234 -10.03 -10.68 -17.71
C TYR A 234 -9.39 -11.21 -18.98
N LYS A 235 -10.13 -11.28 -20.06
CA LYS A 235 -9.61 -11.72 -21.37
C LYS A 235 -8.41 -10.86 -21.78
N ARG A 236 -7.35 -11.49 -22.28
CA ARG A 236 -6.12 -10.87 -22.84
C ARG A 236 -5.22 -10.14 -21.83
N TYR A 237 -5.65 -9.92 -20.58
CA TYR A 237 -4.84 -9.27 -19.58
C TYR A 237 -3.66 -10.15 -19.16
N GLU A 238 -2.47 -9.59 -19.24
CA GLU A 238 -1.21 -10.18 -18.74
C GLU A 238 -0.46 -9.13 -17.90
N GLU A 239 0.15 -9.53 -16.81
CA GLU A 239 0.98 -8.68 -15.98
C GLU A 239 2.34 -9.32 -15.73
N ASN A 240 3.42 -8.56 -16.02
CA ASN A 240 4.77 -8.87 -15.61
C ASN A 240 5.19 -7.88 -14.53
N LYS A 241 5.63 -8.39 -13.38
CA LYS A 241 6.09 -7.60 -12.23
C LYS A 241 7.49 -8.05 -11.84
N LEU A 242 8.34 -7.07 -11.51
CA LEU A 242 9.66 -7.29 -10.92
C LEU A 242 9.82 -6.36 -9.74
N ALA A 243 10.11 -6.93 -8.57
CA ALA A 243 10.47 -6.18 -7.37
C ALA A 243 11.87 -6.58 -6.91
N PHE A 244 12.64 -5.60 -6.46
CA PHE A 244 14.01 -5.74 -5.98
C PHE A 244 14.27 -4.84 -4.78
N LEU A 245 15.03 -5.36 -3.81
CA LEU A 245 15.61 -4.61 -2.69
C LEU A 245 17.04 -5.08 -2.50
N GLY A 246 17.98 -4.15 -2.43
CA GLY A 246 19.34 -4.39 -1.97
C GLY A 246 19.66 -3.39 -0.87
N VAL A 247 20.14 -3.85 0.29
CA VAL A 247 20.47 -3.00 1.43
C VAL A 247 21.74 -3.52 2.11
N VAL A 248 22.59 -2.59 2.50
CA VAL A 248 23.79 -2.80 3.33
C VAL A 248 23.64 -1.98 4.59
N GLU A 249 23.90 -2.60 5.72
CA GLU A 249 23.96 -1.95 7.04
C GLU A 249 25.34 -2.14 7.63
N ALA A 250 25.83 -1.11 8.30
CA ALA A 250 27.12 -1.11 9.00
C ALA A 250 26.98 -0.49 10.38
N ASP A 251 27.49 -1.18 11.38
CA ASP A 251 27.68 -0.67 12.73
C ASP A 251 29.05 0.04 12.79
N LEU A 252 29.04 1.38 12.78
CA LEU A 252 30.25 2.21 12.91
C LEU A 252 30.58 2.43 14.38
N GLY A 253 30.95 1.33 15.08
CA GLY A 253 31.09 1.29 16.52
C GLY A 253 29.76 1.04 17.26
N PRO A 254 29.78 1.08 18.62
CA PRO A 254 28.62 0.66 19.42
C PRO A 254 27.42 1.62 19.35
N ALA A 255 27.66 2.89 18.97
CA ALA A 255 26.64 3.94 19.03
C ALA A 255 26.05 4.32 17.66
N THR A 256 26.62 3.87 16.53
CA THR A 256 26.24 4.36 15.22
C THR A 256 25.93 3.22 14.26
N GLU A 257 24.72 3.18 13.73
CA GLU A 257 24.29 2.32 12.64
C GLU A 257 24.02 3.17 11.39
N VAL A 258 24.53 2.73 10.25
CA VAL A 258 24.28 3.35 8.94
C VAL A 258 23.68 2.30 8.03
N SER A 259 22.69 2.69 7.22
CA SER A 259 22.08 1.84 6.20
C SER A 259 22.05 2.58 4.86
N VAL A 260 22.40 1.87 3.79
CA VAL A 260 22.30 2.36 2.40
C VAL A 260 21.68 1.29 1.54
N GLY A 261 20.77 1.66 0.67
CA GLY A 261 20.12 0.68 -0.18
C GLY A 261 19.43 1.25 -1.41
N TYR A 262 18.93 0.32 -2.21
CA TYR A 262 18.15 0.62 -3.40
C TYR A 262 16.97 -0.35 -3.51
N GLN A 263 15.78 0.21 -3.68
CA GLN A 263 14.55 -0.53 -3.95
C GLN A 263 14.06 -0.19 -5.35
N ARG A 264 13.58 -1.19 -6.08
CA ARG A 264 12.96 -0.99 -7.40
C ARG A 264 11.75 -1.88 -7.57
N GLN A 265 10.73 -1.35 -8.24
CA GLN A 265 9.61 -2.14 -8.72
C GLN A 265 9.20 -1.69 -10.12
N LYS A 266 8.88 -2.67 -10.99
CA LYS A 266 8.29 -2.45 -12.31
C LYS A 266 7.06 -3.32 -12.45
N ASN A 267 5.93 -2.70 -12.82
CA ASN A 267 4.70 -3.36 -13.21
C ASN A 267 4.44 -3.07 -14.68
N ALA A 268 4.32 -4.10 -15.50
CA ALA A 268 4.17 -3.99 -16.96
C ALA A 268 2.96 -4.79 -17.46
N PRO A 269 1.74 -4.28 -17.24
CA PRO A 269 0.53 -4.93 -17.74
C PRO A 269 0.34 -4.71 -19.23
N LYS A 270 -0.14 -5.77 -19.91
CA LYS A 270 -0.65 -5.75 -21.27
C LYS A 270 -2.17 -5.93 -21.26
N ALA A 271 -2.85 -5.30 -22.19
CA ALA A 271 -4.30 -5.28 -22.28
C ALA A 271 -5.01 -4.97 -20.94
N PRO A 272 -4.52 -3.97 -20.14
CA PRO A 272 -5.15 -3.61 -18.89
C PRO A 272 -6.55 -3.07 -19.13
N VAL A 273 -7.50 -3.47 -18.30
CA VAL A 273 -8.85 -2.90 -18.33
C VAL A 273 -8.77 -1.50 -17.68
N TRP A 274 -9.26 -0.49 -18.38
CA TRP A 274 -9.42 0.86 -17.88
C TRP A 274 -10.86 1.32 -18.03
N GLY A 275 -11.48 1.76 -16.92
CA GLY A 275 -12.83 2.32 -16.90
C GLY A 275 -13.94 1.30 -16.72
N ALA A 276 -15.13 1.71 -17.07
CA ALA A 276 -16.38 1.01 -16.78
C ALA A 276 -16.71 -0.11 -17.77
N ILE A 277 -17.35 -1.17 -17.26
CA ILE A 277 -18.06 -2.16 -18.07
C ILE A 277 -19.54 -1.72 -18.19
N PRO A 278 -20.17 -1.73 -19.39
CA PRO A 278 -21.58 -1.41 -19.54
C PRO A 278 -22.46 -2.26 -18.64
N ARG A 279 -23.24 -1.61 -17.80
CA ARG A 279 -24.15 -2.28 -16.87
C ARG A 279 -25.50 -2.58 -17.49
N PHE A 280 -25.95 -1.71 -18.40
CA PHE A 280 -27.27 -1.74 -18.95
C PHE A 280 -27.26 -1.94 -20.48
N ASN A 281 -28.28 -2.58 -20.97
CA ASN A 281 -28.64 -2.57 -22.37
C ASN A 281 -29.40 -1.28 -22.71
N THR A 282 -29.56 -1.00 -24.00
CA THR A 282 -30.32 0.17 -24.51
C THR A 282 -31.79 0.19 -24.07
N ASP A 283 -32.37 -0.97 -23.77
CA ASP A 283 -33.74 -1.11 -23.24
C ASP A 283 -33.83 -0.94 -21.70
N GLY A 284 -32.72 -0.62 -21.03
CA GLY A 284 -32.68 -0.45 -19.58
C GLY A 284 -32.52 -1.74 -18.76
N THR A 285 -32.51 -2.90 -19.38
CA THR A 285 -32.24 -4.17 -18.69
C THR A 285 -30.75 -4.33 -18.42
N LEU A 286 -30.39 -5.20 -17.44
CA LEU A 286 -28.99 -5.47 -17.11
C LEU A 286 -28.29 -6.22 -18.23
N ALA A 287 -27.11 -5.76 -18.65
CA ALA A 287 -26.30 -6.39 -19.69
C ALA A 287 -25.71 -7.74 -19.27
N ASN A 288 -25.50 -7.97 -17.96
CA ASN A 288 -25.02 -9.23 -17.38
C ASN A 288 -23.81 -9.84 -18.10
N LEU A 289 -22.86 -9.00 -18.50
CA LEU A 289 -21.67 -9.46 -19.20
C LEU A 289 -20.86 -10.47 -18.35
N PRO A 290 -20.12 -11.39 -19.01
CA PRO A 290 -19.22 -12.30 -18.31
C PRO A 290 -18.19 -11.58 -17.45
N VAL A 291 -17.78 -12.16 -16.31
CA VAL A 291 -16.76 -11.58 -15.42
C VAL A 291 -15.42 -11.37 -16.15
N SER A 292 -15.15 -12.14 -17.19
CA SER A 292 -13.94 -12.06 -18.00
C SER A 292 -13.97 -10.97 -19.08
N THR A 293 -15.04 -10.17 -19.15
CA THR A 293 -15.18 -9.13 -20.17
C THR A 293 -14.08 -8.10 -20.08
N SER A 294 -13.45 -7.84 -21.22
CA SER A 294 -12.46 -6.78 -21.39
C SER A 294 -12.62 -6.16 -22.76
N PHE A 295 -12.68 -4.83 -22.82
CA PHE A 295 -12.73 -4.10 -24.10
C PHE A 295 -11.35 -3.63 -24.55
N SER A 296 -10.30 -3.85 -23.75
CA SER A 296 -8.94 -3.43 -24.07
C SER A 296 -8.39 -4.19 -25.26
N PRO A 297 -7.91 -3.51 -26.32
CA PRO A 297 -7.17 -4.13 -27.41
C PRO A 297 -5.87 -4.75 -26.93
N SER A 298 -5.37 -5.76 -27.64
CA SER A 298 -4.16 -6.51 -27.26
C SER A 298 -2.88 -5.68 -27.22
N TRP A 299 -2.83 -4.56 -27.93
CA TRP A 299 -1.67 -3.64 -27.97
C TRP A 299 -1.65 -2.65 -26.81
N THR A 300 -2.71 -2.52 -25.99
CA THR A 300 -2.74 -1.59 -24.87
C THR A 300 -1.77 -1.99 -23.76
N ARG A 301 -1.21 -1.01 -23.09
CA ARG A 301 -0.25 -1.16 -21.99
C ARG A 301 -0.37 -0.04 -20.99
N TRP A 302 0.02 -0.31 -19.76
CA TRP A 302 0.09 0.67 -18.67
C TRP A 302 1.29 0.36 -17.77
N GLU A 303 2.49 0.63 -18.28
CA GLU A 303 3.72 0.35 -17.57
C GLU A 303 4.02 1.41 -16.51
N ARG A 304 4.40 0.95 -15.32
CA ARG A 304 4.85 1.78 -14.22
C ARG A 304 6.12 1.21 -13.62
N SER A 305 7.04 2.10 -13.28
CA SER A 305 8.26 1.73 -12.57
C SER A 305 8.61 2.80 -11.55
N SER A 306 9.13 2.37 -10.41
CA SER A 306 9.70 3.25 -9.40
C SER A 306 11.02 2.67 -8.89
N GLY A 307 11.96 3.55 -8.57
CA GLY A 307 13.22 3.20 -7.94
C GLY A 307 13.54 4.21 -6.86
N THR A 308 13.94 3.74 -5.67
CA THR A 308 14.32 4.58 -4.54
C THR A 308 15.70 4.20 -4.06
N ALA A 309 16.65 5.11 -4.18
CA ALA A 309 17.91 5.06 -3.43
C ALA A 309 17.66 5.68 -2.07
N PHE A 310 18.07 5.00 -1.00
CA PHE A 310 17.86 5.47 0.37
C PHE A 310 19.11 5.33 1.22
N ALA A 311 19.21 6.19 2.21
CA ALA A 311 20.24 6.11 3.24
C ALA A 311 19.64 6.51 4.58
N SER A 312 20.10 5.88 5.66
CA SER A 312 19.74 6.25 7.02
C SER A 312 20.92 6.17 7.95
N ILE A 313 20.90 6.98 8.99
CA ILE A 313 21.82 6.94 10.12
C ILE A 313 21.02 6.96 11.41
N SER A 314 21.43 6.13 12.35
CA SER A 314 20.99 6.16 13.75
C SER A 314 22.24 6.28 14.63
N HIS A 315 22.31 7.35 15.42
CA HIS A 315 23.45 7.62 16.31
C HIS A 315 22.97 7.86 17.72
N GLN A 316 23.36 7.00 18.65
CA GLN A 316 23.11 7.16 20.07
C GLN A 316 24.09 8.18 20.63
N ILE A 317 23.61 9.40 20.95
CA ILE A 317 24.42 10.51 21.47
C ILE A 317 24.84 10.22 22.90
N ASN A 318 23.92 9.68 23.69
CA ASN A 318 24.10 9.22 25.06
C ASN A 318 23.00 8.23 25.43
N ASP A 319 22.89 7.78 26.67
CA ASP A 319 21.91 6.78 27.12
C ASP A 319 20.45 7.20 26.89
N ASP A 320 20.18 8.50 26.86
CA ASP A 320 18.83 9.05 26.74
C ASP A 320 18.49 9.49 25.32
N TRP A 321 19.46 9.89 24.50
CA TRP A 321 19.21 10.58 23.24
C TRP A 321 19.79 9.88 22.02
N THR A 322 18.97 9.72 21.01
CA THR A 322 19.34 9.18 19.71
C THR A 322 19.01 10.20 18.60
N PHE A 323 19.98 10.46 17.75
CA PHE A 323 19.79 11.17 16.50
C PHE A 323 19.48 10.17 15.38
N LYS A 324 18.47 10.48 14.56
CA LYS A 324 18.17 9.71 13.35
C LYS A 324 17.98 10.63 12.15
N ALA A 325 18.47 10.19 10.99
CA ALA A 325 18.20 10.86 9.72
C ALA A 325 17.97 9.84 8.62
N ASN A 326 17.01 10.14 7.75
CA ASN A 326 16.63 9.34 6.59
C ASN A 326 16.64 10.22 5.33
N LEU A 327 17.19 9.71 4.25
CA LEU A 327 17.28 10.34 2.94
C LEU A 327 16.75 9.38 1.88
N ASP A 328 15.80 9.83 1.05
CA ASP A 328 15.28 9.07 -0.08
C ASP A 328 15.38 9.89 -1.36
N HIS A 329 15.90 9.28 -2.42
CA HIS A 329 15.84 9.76 -3.79
C HIS A 329 15.01 8.78 -4.60
N THR A 330 13.77 9.16 -4.94
CA THR A 330 12.85 8.32 -5.69
C THR A 330 12.68 8.83 -7.11
N THR A 331 12.75 7.92 -8.07
CA THR A 331 12.37 8.18 -9.47
C THR A 331 11.21 7.28 -9.85
N GLY A 332 10.23 7.85 -10.54
CA GLY A 332 9.06 7.13 -11.03
C GLY A 332 8.83 7.41 -12.52
N LYS A 333 8.33 6.42 -13.24
CA LYS A 333 7.90 6.56 -14.63
C LYS A 333 6.60 5.81 -14.86
N THR A 334 5.65 6.50 -15.49
CA THR A 334 4.45 5.92 -16.09
C THR A 334 4.55 6.05 -17.61
N HIS A 335 4.24 4.97 -18.33
CA HIS A 335 4.14 4.98 -19.77
C HIS A 335 2.93 4.14 -20.15
N SER A 336 1.90 4.77 -20.69
CA SER A 336 0.66 4.09 -21.03
C SER A 336 0.16 4.45 -22.43
N LEU A 337 -0.52 3.49 -23.04
CA LEU A 337 -1.41 3.67 -24.16
C LEU A 337 -2.60 2.76 -23.88
N ILE A 338 -3.67 3.34 -23.41
CA ILE A 338 -4.86 2.65 -22.92
C ILE A 338 -6.10 3.10 -23.69
N THR A 339 -7.15 2.31 -23.62
CA THR A 339 -8.44 2.67 -24.22
C THR A 339 -9.53 2.70 -23.17
N TYR A 340 -10.48 3.61 -23.35
CA TYR A 340 -11.71 3.66 -22.58
C TYR A 340 -12.91 3.43 -23.49
N GLY A 341 -13.87 2.61 -23.04
CA GLY A 341 -15.12 2.35 -23.75
C GLY A 341 -16.20 3.35 -23.34
N TYR A 342 -16.61 4.17 -24.29
CA TYR A 342 -17.72 5.10 -24.18
C TYR A 342 -18.90 4.68 -25.05
N GLY A 343 -19.99 5.45 -25.02
CA GLY A 343 -21.05 5.43 -26.02
C GLY A 343 -20.59 6.09 -27.33
N ALA A 344 -21.50 6.83 -27.97
CA ALA A 344 -21.21 7.49 -29.24
C ALA A 344 -20.15 8.59 -29.14
N THR A 345 -20.05 9.26 -28.01
CA THR A 345 -19.04 10.28 -27.71
C THR A 345 -18.30 10.01 -26.39
N PRO A 346 -17.12 10.62 -26.14
CA PRO A 346 -16.37 10.45 -24.88
C PRO A 346 -17.08 10.93 -23.61
N SER A 347 -18.24 11.55 -23.73
CA SER A 347 -19.08 11.95 -22.59
C SER A 347 -20.23 10.97 -22.34
N ASP A 348 -20.52 10.08 -23.28
CA ASP A 348 -21.68 9.20 -23.21
C ASP A 348 -21.35 7.89 -22.51
N ALA A 349 -22.22 7.46 -21.63
CA ALA A 349 -22.13 6.13 -21.05
C ALA A 349 -22.47 5.06 -22.13
N PRO A 350 -21.73 3.94 -22.18
CA PRO A 350 -22.02 2.88 -23.13
C PRO A 350 -23.22 2.05 -22.68
N PHE A 351 -24.16 1.81 -23.61
CA PHE A 351 -25.30 0.88 -23.46
C PHE A 351 -25.28 -0.14 -24.60
N ILE A 352 -25.55 -1.39 -24.28
CA ILE A 352 -25.44 -2.48 -25.26
C ILE A 352 -26.78 -2.69 -25.96
N ASP A 353 -26.79 -2.65 -27.28
CA ASP A 353 -27.92 -3.13 -28.07
C ASP A 353 -27.99 -4.66 -27.96
N LYS A 354 -29.11 -5.20 -27.48
CA LYS A 354 -29.30 -6.64 -27.28
C LYS A 354 -29.30 -7.47 -28.56
N ALA A 355 -29.77 -6.90 -29.65
CA ALA A 355 -29.92 -7.62 -30.89
C ALA A 355 -28.59 -7.74 -31.63
N THR A 356 -27.77 -6.69 -31.58
CA THR A 356 -26.50 -6.60 -32.31
C THR A 356 -25.29 -6.82 -31.43
N GLY A 357 -25.36 -6.56 -30.11
CA GLY A 357 -24.21 -6.50 -29.22
C GLY A 357 -23.35 -5.24 -29.36
N SER A 358 -23.79 -4.26 -30.16
CA SER A 358 -23.09 -2.99 -30.38
C SER A 358 -23.33 -2.00 -29.23
N GLY A 359 -22.68 -0.83 -29.27
CA GLY A 359 -22.92 0.27 -28.34
C GLY A 359 -21.70 0.68 -27.49
N VAL A 360 -20.55 0.10 -27.79
CA VAL A 360 -19.27 0.49 -27.16
C VAL A 360 -18.31 1.01 -28.23
N THR A 361 -17.84 2.24 -28.05
CA THR A 361 -16.81 2.87 -28.88
C THR A 361 -15.55 3.11 -28.05
N LEU A 362 -14.40 2.65 -28.54
CA LEU A 362 -13.11 2.83 -27.89
C LEU A 362 -12.47 4.16 -28.31
N TYR A 363 -11.92 4.84 -27.33
CA TYR A 363 -11.04 6.01 -27.49
C TYR A 363 -9.71 5.73 -26.85
N ALA A 364 -8.60 6.16 -27.48
CA ALA A 364 -7.24 5.89 -27.00
C ALA A 364 -6.65 7.08 -26.27
N TYR A 365 -5.89 6.80 -25.21
CA TYR A 365 -5.26 7.78 -24.35
C TYR A 365 -3.79 7.39 -24.11
N PRO A 366 -2.84 8.13 -24.69
CA PRO A 366 -1.42 8.02 -24.35
C PRO A 366 -1.10 8.86 -23.13
N GLU A 367 -0.19 8.35 -22.30
CA GLU A 367 0.36 9.08 -21.16
C GLU A 367 1.84 8.75 -20.99
N GLU A 368 2.65 9.76 -20.73
CA GLU A 368 4.01 9.60 -20.24
C GLU A 368 4.28 10.62 -19.14
N GLU A 369 4.53 10.10 -17.95
CA GLU A 369 4.87 10.90 -16.79
C GLU A 369 6.19 10.41 -16.18
N ARG A 370 7.01 11.35 -15.71
CA ARG A 370 8.23 11.09 -14.93
C ARG A 370 8.18 11.90 -13.65
N GLU A 371 8.39 11.24 -12.54
CA GLU A 371 8.45 11.86 -11.22
C GLU A 371 9.86 11.70 -10.64
N THR A 372 10.35 12.75 -10.00
CA THR A 372 11.54 12.70 -9.14
C THR A 372 11.18 13.31 -7.81
N ARG A 373 11.46 12.58 -6.73
CA ARG A 373 11.20 13.01 -5.35
C ARG A 373 12.48 12.87 -4.53
N ASN A 374 12.82 13.95 -3.82
CA ASN A 374 13.86 13.94 -2.81
C ASN A 374 13.21 14.20 -1.46
N SER A 375 13.47 13.35 -0.49
CA SER A 375 12.91 13.45 0.85
C SER A 375 14.02 13.36 1.90
N LEU A 376 13.90 14.17 2.93
CA LEU A 376 14.73 14.18 4.13
C LEU A 376 13.81 14.16 5.34
N ASP A 377 14.13 13.35 6.33
CA ASP A 377 13.56 13.40 7.68
C ASP A 377 14.69 13.23 8.69
N ALA A 378 14.89 14.21 9.56
CA ALA A 378 15.95 14.19 10.58
C ALA A 378 15.36 14.61 11.92
N TYR A 379 15.64 13.84 12.98
CA TYR A 379 15.09 14.07 14.30
C TYR A 379 15.99 13.58 15.44
N LEU A 380 15.76 14.20 16.58
CA LEU A 380 16.26 13.76 17.89
C LEU A 380 15.08 13.11 18.62
N ALA A 381 15.29 11.91 19.12
CA ALA A 381 14.34 11.19 19.97
C ALA A 381 15.05 10.80 21.27
N GLY A 382 14.39 10.99 22.38
CA GLY A 382 15.01 10.68 23.65
C GLY A 382 14.11 10.83 24.86
N LYS A 383 14.74 10.72 26.03
CA LYS A 383 14.12 10.82 27.35
C LYS A 383 14.47 12.15 28.00
N LEU A 384 13.46 12.77 28.59
CA LEU A 384 13.59 13.97 29.40
C LEU A 384 13.22 13.62 30.84
N HIS A 385 14.16 13.82 31.76
CA HIS A 385 13.94 13.62 33.19
C HIS A 385 13.40 14.90 33.82
N LEU A 386 12.12 14.90 34.17
CA LEU A 386 11.46 16.06 34.78
C LEU A 386 10.48 15.61 35.88
N GLY A 387 10.52 16.28 37.03
CA GLY A 387 9.63 16.00 38.16
C GLY A 387 9.76 14.56 38.69
N GLY A 388 10.97 13.97 38.66
CA GLY A 388 11.22 12.60 39.11
C GLY A 388 10.69 11.50 38.16
N ARG A 389 10.30 11.87 36.92
CA ARG A 389 9.80 10.94 35.92
C ARG A 389 10.52 11.08 34.59
N GLU A 390 10.54 9.99 33.84
CA GLU A 390 11.03 9.97 32.45
C GLU A 390 9.87 10.32 31.49
N HIS A 391 10.10 11.25 30.60
CA HIS A 391 9.19 11.63 29.53
C HIS A 391 9.86 11.32 28.18
N ASP A 392 9.09 10.93 27.18
CA ASP A 392 9.64 10.72 25.85
C ASP A 392 9.42 11.98 25.01
N LEU A 393 10.43 12.41 24.28
CA LEU A 393 10.39 13.59 23.42
C LEU A 393 11.03 13.28 22.07
N THR A 394 10.37 13.73 21.00
CA THR A 394 10.94 13.74 19.65
C THR A 394 10.79 15.13 19.05
N VAL A 395 11.86 15.66 18.46
CA VAL A 395 11.86 16.92 17.70
C VAL A 395 12.53 16.68 16.36
N GLY A 396 11.90 17.08 15.27
CA GLY A 396 12.45 16.80 13.96
C GLY A 396 12.02 17.78 12.88
N VAL A 397 12.71 17.68 11.76
CA VAL A 397 12.47 18.43 10.52
C VAL A 397 12.33 17.46 9.36
N SER A 398 11.36 17.70 8.51
CA SER A 398 11.24 16.95 7.26
C SER A 398 11.09 17.88 6.07
N SER A 399 11.61 17.46 4.92
CA SER A 399 11.51 18.18 3.66
C SER A 399 11.30 17.20 2.52
N THR A 400 10.34 17.49 1.65
CA THR A 400 10.08 16.73 0.44
C THR A 400 9.94 17.66 -0.74
N ARG A 401 10.65 17.33 -1.83
CA ARG A 401 10.58 18.04 -3.10
C ARG A 401 10.24 17.05 -4.21
N THR A 402 9.08 17.21 -4.83
CA THR A 402 8.60 16.38 -5.94
C THR A 402 8.54 17.20 -7.21
N THR A 403 9.12 16.68 -8.27
CA THR A 403 9.01 17.23 -9.63
C THR A 403 8.37 16.17 -10.52
N SER A 404 7.20 16.48 -11.08
CA SER A 404 6.53 15.64 -12.07
C SER A 404 6.60 16.32 -13.43
N LYS A 405 6.92 15.55 -14.48
CA LYS A 405 6.95 15.99 -15.86
C LYS A 405 6.00 15.13 -16.66
N SER A 406 5.01 15.77 -17.30
CA SER A 406 4.00 15.10 -18.12
C SER A 406 4.13 15.60 -19.56
N ASP A 407 4.44 14.69 -20.48
CA ASP A 407 4.57 15.00 -21.89
C ASP A 407 3.17 15.11 -22.53
N ALA A 408 2.97 16.09 -23.41
CA ALA A 408 1.74 16.23 -24.17
C ALA A 408 1.83 15.44 -25.49
N PHE A 409 0.71 14.86 -25.86
CA PHE A 409 0.57 14.08 -27.10
C PHE A 409 -0.34 14.80 -28.09
N ALA A 410 -0.16 14.52 -29.39
CA ALA A 410 -1.09 14.96 -30.42
C ALA A 410 -2.51 14.45 -30.10
N SER A 411 -3.50 15.24 -30.46
CA SER A 411 -4.89 14.87 -30.20
C SER A 411 -5.23 13.50 -30.80
N MET A 412 -5.77 12.63 -29.98
CA MET A 412 -6.26 11.31 -30.37
C MET A 412 -7.77 11.34 -30.64
N SER A 413 -8.40 12.51 -30.71
CA SER A 413 -9.85 12.66 -30.87
C SER A 413 -10.42 11.99 -32.13
N ASN A 414 -9.59 11.87 -33.19
CA ASN A 414 -9.99 11.20 -34.42
C ASN A 414 -9.79 9.69 -34.40
N TRP A 415 -9.10 9.14 -33.38
CA TRP A 415 -9.00 7.70 -33.24
C TRP A 415 -10.18 7.19 -32.42
N ARG A 416 -11.02 6.43 -33.08
CA ARG A 416 -12.12 5.70 -32.46
C ARG A 416 -12.23 4.33 -33.12
N HIS A 417 -12.72 3.38 -32.35
CA HIS A 417 -13.00 2.03 -32.84
C HIS A 417 -14.32 1.53 -32.24
N ASP A 418 -15.31 1.37 -33.11
CA ASP A 418 -16.62 0.87 -32.71
C ASP A 418 -16.56 -0.66 -32.57
N ILE A 419 -16.91 -1.19 -31.40
CA ILE A 419 -17.02 -2.63 -31.18
C ILE A 419 -18.35 -3.10 -31.82
N ALA A 420 -18.25 -3.87 -32.89
CA ALA A 420 -19.42 -4.36 -33.60
C ALA A 420 -20.31 -5.25 -32.73
N ASN A 421 -19.69 -6.11 -31.88
CA ASN A 421 -20.41 -6.97 -30.94
C ASN A 421 -19.52 -7.27 -29.72
N VAL A 422 -19.95 -6.82 -28.56
CA VAL A 422 -19.19 -7.01 -27.29
C VAL A 422 -19.08 -8.47 -26.85
N HIS A 423 -20.01 -9.34 -27.30
CA HIS A 423 -20.03 -10.75 -26.92
C HIS A 423 -18.95 -11.56 -27.67
N THR A 424 -18.66 -11.16 -28.91
CA THR A 424 -17.65 -11.81 -29.78
C THR A 424 -16.35 -11.03 -29.88
N TRP A 425 -16.23 -9.90 -29.16
CA TRP A 425 -15.03 -9.04 -29.17
C TRP A 425 -13.75 -9.80 -28.79
N ASP A 426 -12.79 -9.82 -29.71
CA ASP A 426 -11.52 -10.55 -29.60
C ASP A 426 -10.31 -9.68 -29.18
N GLY A 427 -10.52 -8.35 -29.09
CA GLY A 427 -9.45 -7.38 -28.79
C GLY A 427 -8.71 -6.85 -30.01
N THR A 428 -9.20 -7.11 -31.21
CA THR A 428 -8.59 -6.63 -32.45
C THR A 428 -9.08 -5.22 -32.77
N ALA A 429 -8.18 -4.25 -32.67
CA ALA A 429 -8.40 -2.88 -33.13
C ALA A 429 -7.11 -2.32 -33.73
N PRO A 430 -7.16 -1.43 -34.73
CA PRO A 430 -5.98 -0.77 -35.25
C PRO A 430 -5.26 -0.02 -34.13
N LYS A 431 -3.93 -0.21 -34.00
CA LYS A 431 -3.16 0.56 -33.05
C LYS A 431 -2.99 1.99 -33.55
N PRO A 432 -3.34 3.02 -32.74
CA PRO A 432 -3.15 4.40 -33.16
C PRO A 432 -1.66 4.77 -33.30
N ALA A 433 -1.36 5.66 -34.24
CA ALA A 433 -0.07 6.34 -34.27
C ALA A 433 -0.02 7.35 -33.13
N VAL A 434 0.97 7.22 -32.28
CA VAL A 434 1.16 8.09 -31.10
C VAL A 434 2.37 8.97 -31.34
N SER A 435 2.18 10.29 -31.31
CA SER A 435 3.26 11.28 -31.43
C SER A 435 3.20 12.28 -30.28
N LYS A 436 4.38 12.61 -29.71
CA LYS A 436 4.51 13.72 -28.76
C LYS A 436 4.48 15.04 -29.53
N THR A 437 3.83 16.02 -28.96
CA THR A 437 3.79 17.38 -29.56
C THR A 437 5.07 18.18 -29.29
N GLY A 438 5.90 17.74 -28.34
CA GLY A 438 7.00 18.51 -27.78
C GLY A 438 6.59 19.39 -26.60
N ALA A 439 5.30 19.70 -26.46
CA ALA A 439 4.80 20.40 -25.29
C ALA A 439 4.83 19.50 -24.04
N ARG A 440 4.98 20.10 -22.86
CA ARG A 440 4.94 19.36 -21.58
C ARG A 440 4.57 20.27 -20.42
N ASN A 441 4.15 19.64 -19.34
CA ASN A 441 3.89 20.29 -18.06
C ASN A 441 4.88 19.78 -16.99
N ASP A 442 5.58 20.71 -16.33
CA ASP A 442 6.46 20.42 -15.21
C ASP A 442 5.84 20.96 -13.93
N THR A 443 5.44 20.06 -13.01
CA THR A 443 4.87 20.43 -11.71
C THR A 443 5.90 20.23 -10.62
N LEU A 444 6.14 21.29 -9.83
CA LEU A 444 7.00 21.26 -8.65
C LEU A 444 6.15 21.39 -7.39
N VAL A 445 6.20 20.39 -6.52
CA VAL A 445 5.59 20.41 -5.19
C VAL A 445 6.70 20.36 -4.14
N GLN A 446 6.66 21.26 -3.16
CA GLN A 446 7.59 21.27 -2.04
C GLN A 446 6.82 21.34 -0.73
N GLN A 447 7.25 20.54 0.23
CA GLN A 447 6.74 20.53 1.59
C GLN A 447 7.90 20.51 2.56
N THR A 448 7.90 21.41 3.53
CA THR A 448 8.86 21.43 4.64
C THR A 448 8.09 21.57 5.93
N GLY A 449 8.46 20.83 6.95
CA GLY A 449 7.82 20.87 8.25
C GLY A 449 8.79 20.70 9.40
N LEU A 450 8.57 21.47 10.45
CA LEU A 450 9.15 21.27 11.77
C LEU A 450 8.09 20.60 12.66
N TYR A 451 8.45 19.55 13.37
CA TYR A 451 7.52 18.83 14.24
C TYR A 451 8.14 18.50 15.58
N ALA A 452 7.28 18.41 16.58
CA ALA A 452 7.64 17.91 17.89
C ALA A 452 6.50 17.04 18.43
N SER A 453 6.84 16.00 19.16
CA SER A 453 5.90 15.12 19.88
C SER A 453 6.50 14.72 21.22
N ALA A 454 5.66 14.63 22.24
CA ALA A 454 6.07 14.24 23.58
C ALA A 454 5.03 13.33 24.23
N ARG A 455 5.51 12.40 25.05
CA ARG A 455 4.71 11.66 26.03
C ARG A 455 5.12 12.09 27.43
N TRP A 456 4.20 12.77 28.10
CA TRP A 456 4.33 13.23 29.47
C TRP A 456 3.73 12.18 30.41
N ARG A 457 4.54 11.51 31.20
CA ARG A 457 4.04 10.61 32.26
C ARG A 457 3.68 11.44 33.47
N LEU A 458 2.40 11.84 33.57
CA LEU A 458 1.88 12.72 34.64
C LEU A 458 1.80 11.98 35.97
N THR A 459 1.34 10.73 35.92
CA THR A 459 1.37 9.77 37.03
C THR A 459 1.78 8.41 36.48
N GLU A 460 1.93 7.38 37.29
CA GLU A 460 2.22 6.03 36.80
C GLU A 460 1.16 5.54 35.79
N PRO A 461 -0.16 5.66 36.08
CA PRO A 461 -1.18 5.20 35.13
C PRO A 461 -1.57 6.25 34.07
N LEU A 462 -1.15 7.53 34.20
CA LEU A 462 -1.64 8.59 33.33
C LEU A 462 -0.53 9.18 32.46
N SER A 463 -0.67 9.03 31.15
CA SER A 463 0.18 9.66 30.15
C SER A 463 -0.59 10.64 29.30
N LEU A 464 -0.03 11.84 29.09
CA LEU A 464 -0.50 12.84 28.14
C LEU A 464 0.44 12.83 26.93
N LEU A 465 -0.11 12.69 25.73
CA LEU A 465 0.63 12.77 24.49
C LEU A 465 0.30 14.07 23.79
N THR A 466 1.31 14.85 23.48
CA THR A 466 1.18 16.12 22.77
C THR A 466 2.05 16.14 21.56
N GLY A 467 1.62 16.84 20.53
CA GLY A 467 2.45 17.05 19.36
C GLY A 467 1.92 18.14 18.46
N ALA A 468 2.79 18.71 17.68
CA ALA A 468 2.44 19.67 16.66
C ALA A 468 3.45 19.61 15.49
N ARG A 469 2.95 19.91 14.31
CA ARG A 469 3.77 20.16 13.13
C ARG A 469 3.40 21.50 12.53
N VAL A 470 4.40 22.30 12.21
CA VAL A 470 4.24 23.51 11.39
C VAL A 470 4.73 23.20 9.98
N THR A 471 3.83 23.33 9.01
CA THR A 471 4.13 22.94 7.62
C THR A 471 4.07 24.17 6.71
N ARG A 472 5.06 24.27 5.81
CA ARG A 472 5.00 25.10 4.60
C ARG A 472 4.87 24.19 3.40
N TRP A 473 3.88 24.45 2.56
CA TRP A 473 3.65 23.70 1.33
C TRP A 473 3.52 24.67 0.15
N THR A 474 4.09 24.29 -1.00
CA THR A 474 4.00 25.07 -2.24
C THR A 474 3.83 24.16 -3.44
N SER A 475 3.05 24.61 -4.42
CA SER A 475 2.93 23.97 -5.74
C SER A 475 3.04 25.02 -6.83
N LYS A 476 3.73 24.69 -7.92
CA LYS A 476 3.93 25.54 -9.09
C LYS A 476 4.03 24.66 -10.32
N GLN A 477 3.28 25.01 -11.37
CA GLN A 477 3.35 24.35 -12.66
C GLN A 477 3.96 25.28 -13.70
N LYS A 478 4.84 24.75 -14.55
CA LYS A 478 5.39 25.39 -15.73
C LYS A 478 4.89 24.64 -16.96
N ASN A 479 4.38 25.37 -17.93
CA ASN A 479 3.92 24.83 -19.20
C ASN A 479 4.93 25.21 -20.28
N TYR A 480 5.28 24.25 -21.10
CA TYR A 480 6.20 24.44 -22.24
C TYR A 480 5.45 24.17 -23.54
N ASP A 481 5.72 24.98 -24.56
CA ASP A 481 5.14 24.84 -25.88
C ASP A 481 5.75 23.66 -26.67
N THR A 482 5.30 23.48 -27.91
CA THR A 482 5.78 22.42 -28.80
C THR A 482 7.25 22.55 -29.20
N ARG A 483 7.85 23.75 -29.06
CA ARG A 483 9.26 24.03 -29.30
C ARG A 483 10.12 23.89 -28.04
N GLY A 484 9.49 23.56 -26.90
CA GLY A 484 10.15 23.46 -25.60
C GLY A 484 10.40 24.81 -24.93
N ALA A 485 9.85 25.91 -25.45
CA ALA A 485 9.92 27.23 -24.83
C ALA A 485 8.88 27.33 -23.69
N LEU A 486 9.21 28.08 -22.62
CA LEU A 486 8.28 28.31 -21.52
C LEU A 486 7.11 29.17 -22.03
N SER A 487 5.92 28.57 -22.09
CA SER A 487 4.70 29.21 -22.58
C SER A 487 3.82 29.80 -21.49
N GLY A 488 4.01 29.32 -20.25
CA GLY A 488 3.24 29.81 -19.11
C GLY A 488 3.70 29.26 -17.79
N VAL A 489 3.35 29.97 -16.73
CA VAL A 489 3.56 29.53 -15.34
C VAL A 489 2.26 29.72 -14.60
N SER A 490 1.73 28.62 -14.01
CA SER A 490 0.55 28.73 -13.15
C SER A 490 0.85 29.58 -11.92
N ALA A 491 -0.18 30.21 -11.36
CA ALA A 491 -0.05 30.88 -10.08
C ALA A 491 0.51 29.91 -9.04
N ARG A 492 1.52 30.38 -8.29
CA ARG A 492 2.08 29.60 -7.17
C ARG A 492 1.03 29.45 -6.10
N GLN A 493 0.73 28.20 -5.77
CA GLN A 493 -0.07 27.90 -4.59
C GLN A 493 0.86 27.80 -3.39
N GLU A 494 0.47 28.37 -2.28
CA GLU A 494 1.25 28.33 -1.05
C GLU A 494 0.34 28.23 0.16
N VAL A 495 0.71 27.33 1.06
CA VAL A 495 0.14 27.24 2.43
C VAL A 495 1.30 27.48 3.38
N LYS A 496 1.24 28.61 4.11
CA LYS A 496 2.29 29.02 5.06
C LYS A 496 1.90 28.66 6.49
N HIS A 497 2.88 28.16 7.24
CA HIS A 497 2.80 27.96 8.70
C HIS A 497 1.52 27.24 9.18
N LYS A 498 1.07 26.24 8.40
CA LYS A 498 -0.11 25.45 8.80
C LYS A 498 0.25 24.53 9.95
N VAL A 499 -0.43 24.72 11.08
CA VAL A 499 -0.26 23.89 12.27
C VAL A 499 -1.20 22.68 12.19
N SER A 500 -0.63 21.49 12.39
CA SER A 500 -1.34 20.22 12.56
C SER A 500 -1.10 19.74 14.00
N PRO A 501 -2.04 19.93 14.93
CA PRO A 501 -1.90 19.50 16.32
C PRO A 501 -2.26 18.03 16.50
N TYR A 502 -1.71 17.44 17.55
CA TYR A 502 -2.00 16.12 18.08
C TYR A 502 -2.15 16.22 19.59
N LEU A 503 -3.21 15.65 20.12
CA LEU A 503 -3.46 15.54 21.55
C LEU A 503 -3.97 14.13 21.84
N GLY A 504 -3.38 13.45 22.82
CA GLY A 504 -3.81 12.13 23.27
C GLY A 504 -3.66 12.00 24.79
N VAL A 505 -4.52 11.22 25.38
CA VAL A 505 -4.44 10.82 26.79
C VAL A 505 -4.57 9.31 26.85
N VAL A 506 -3.71 8.68 27.63
CA VAL A 506 -3.78 7.24 27.93
C VAL A 506 -3.81 7.08 29.44
N TYR A 507 -4.77 6.30 29.92
CA TYR A 507 -4.91 5.96 31.33
C TYR A 507 -4.93 4.46 31.50
N ASP A 508 -3.89 3.93 32.14
CA ASP A 508 -3.78 2.52 32.50
C ASP A 508 -4.68 2.21 33.68
N ILE A 509 -5.85 1.62 33.40
CA ILE A 509 -6.83 1.21 34.43
C ILE A 509 -6.26 0.03 35.23
N THR A 510 -5.62 -0.89 34.52
CA THR A 510 -4.86 -2.02 35.08
C THR A 510 -3.58 -2.24 34.23
N PRO A 511 -2.64 -3.08 34.67
CA PRO A 511 -1.48 -3.44 33.85
C PRO A 511 -1.83 -4.03 32.47
N SER A 512 -3.05 -4.58 32.29
CA SER A 512 -3.51 -5.17 31.02
C SER A 512 -4.59 -4.37 30.29
N LEU A 513 -5.17 -3.32 30.93
CA LEU A 513 -6.27 -2.53 30.36
C LEU A 513 -5.93 -1.04 30.39
N ALA A 514 -5.96 -0.38 29.24
CA ALA A 514 -5.82 1.06 29.10
C ALA A 514 -7.03 1.67 28.40
N ALA A 515 -7.47 2.83 28.89
CA ALA A 515 -8.40 3.71 28.21
C ALA A 515 -7.64 4.84 27.54
N TYR A 516 -8.11 5.31 26.39
CA TYR A 516 -7.50 6.45 25.72
C TYR A 516 -8.53 7.37 25.07
N ALA A 517 -8.11 8.62 24.86
CA ALA A 517 -8.78 9.58 24.01
C ALA A 517 -7.75 10.33 23.17
N SER A 518 -8.12 10.69 21.94
CA SER A 518 -7.24 11.51 21.09
C SER A 518 -8.00 12.44 20.17
N HIS A 519 -7.32 13.54 19.79
CA HIS A 519 -7.74 14.45 18.74
C HIS A 519 -6.56 14.79 17.86
N THR A 520 -6.71 14.57 16.55
CA THR A 520 -5.66 14.77 15.55
C THR A 520 -6.17 15.59 14.38
N ARG A 521 -5.29 16.36 13.74
CA ARG A 521 -5.60 17.16 12.55
C ARG A 521 -4.61 16.96 11.43
N ILE A 522 -5.11 17.14 10.21
CA ILE A 522 -4.35 17.13 8.97
C ILE A 522 -4.94 18.16 8.02
N PHE A 523 -4.20 18.60 7.01
CA PHE A 523 -4.75 19.48 5.98
C PHE A 523 -4.40 18.96 4.58
N ASN A 524 -5.24 19.34 3.60
CA ASN A 524 -5.01 19.01 2.20
C ASN A 524 -5.14 20.31 1.36
N PRO A 525 -4.07 20.78 0.70
CA PRO A 525 -4.14 21.89 -0.22
C PRO A 525 -5.13 21.63 -1.35
N GLN A 526 -5.86 22.65 -1.80
CA GLN A 526 -6.84 22.57 -2.86
C GLN A 526 -6.45 23.49 -4.01
N ASN A 527 -6.60 23.01 -5.24
CA ASN A 527 -6.27 23.75 -6.47
C ASN A 527 -7.49 24.37 -7.13
N TYR A 528 -8.42 24.87 -6.30
CA TYR A 528 -9.67 25.48 -6.76
C TYR A 528 -9.73 26.95 -6.38
N ARG A 529 -10.55 27.72 -7.11
CA ARG A 529 -10.72 29.15 -6.91
C ARG A 529 -12.20 29.48 -6.77
N ASP A 530 -12.48 30.54 -6.04
CA ASP A 530 -13.83 31.09 -5.90
C ASP A 530 -14.24 31.98 -7.11
N VAL A 531 -15.44 32.52 -7.07
CA VAL A 531 -15.97 33.42 -8.12
C VAL A 531 -15.14 34.68 -8.35
N ASN A 532 -14.34 35.09 -7.36
CA ASN A 532 -13.45 36.25 -7.42
C ASN A 532 -12.03 35.84 -7.84
N ASN A 533 -11.85 34.62 -8.32
CA ASN A 533 -10.55 34.05 -8.71
C ASN A 533 -9.53 33.95 -7.55
N VAL A 534 -10.01 33.89 -6.30
CA VAL A 534 -9.20 33.72 -5.08
C VAL A 534 -9.03 32.24 -4.78
N PRO A 535 -7.80 31.74 -4.51
CA PRO A 535 -7.58 30.35 -4.11
C PRO A 535 -8.36 30.00 -2.84
N LEU A 536 -9.03 28.85 -2.84
CA LEU A 536 -9.75 28.36 -1.68
C LEU A 536 -8.79 28.00 -0.54
N LYS A 537 -9.27 28.10 0.70
CA LYS A 537 -8.55 27.63 1.89
C LYS A 537 -8.30 26.12 1.76
N PRO A 538 -7.19 25.59 2.31
CA PRO A 538 -6.97 24.14 2.37
C PRO A 538 -8.13 23.44 3.07
N ALA A 539 -8.50 22.26 2.58
CA ALA A 539 -9.37 21.36 3.32
C ALA A 539 -8.67 20.93 4.62
N VAL A 540 -9.43 20.83 5.70
CA VAL A 540 -8.92 20.41 7.01
C VAL A 540 -9.60 19.14 7.43
N GLY A 541 -8.82 18.10 7.69
CA GLY A 541 -9.29 16.86 8.27
C GLY A 541 -9.06 16.83 9.77
N SER A 542 -10.00 16.29 10.54
CA SER A 542 -9.83 16.00 11.97
C SER A 542 -10.37 14.62 12.31
N ASN A 543 -9.76 14.00 13.32
CA ASN A 543 -10.22 12.74 13.88
C ASN A 543 -10.22 12.85 15.40
N SER A 544 -11.36 12.55 16.02
CA SER A 544 -11.50 12.37 17.46
C SER A 544 -11.84 10.92 17.75
N GLU A 545 -11.13 10.31 18.68
CA GLU A 545 -11.25 8.90 18.99
C GLU A 545 -11.16 8.66 20.49
N VAL A 546 -12.02 7.80 21.02
CA VAL A 546 -11.99 7.30 22.38
C VAL A 546 -12.04 5.78 22.34
N GLY A 547 -11.23 5.12 23.14
CA GLY A 547 -11.18 3.66 23.08
C GLY A 547 -10.60 2.99 24.31
N LEU A 548 -10.62 1.66 24.26
CA LEU A 548 -10.02 0.77 25.23
C LEU A 548 -9.05 -0.18 24.50
N LYS A 549 -7.93 -0.46 25.13
CA LYS A 549 -6.95 -1.47 24.70
C LYS A 549 -6.67 -2.41 25.84
N MET A 550 -6.87 -3.70 25.58
CA MET A 550 -6.71 -4.75 26.58
C MET A 550 -5.77 -5.83 26.05
N ALA A 551 -4.70 -6.10 26.77
CA ALA A 551 -3.88 -7.28 26.58
C ALA A 551 -4.50 -8.42 27.39
N LEU A 552 -5.04 -9.41 26.68
CA LEU A 552 -5.60 -10.63 27.26
C LEU A 552 -4.49 -11.67 27.48
N ALA A 553 -4.81 -12.80 28.11
CA ALA A 553 -3.88 -13.90 28.24
C ALA A 553 -3.40 -14.42 26.86
N HIS A 554 -2.20 -15.00 26.79
CA HIS A 554 -1.64 -15.65 25.60
C HIS A 554 -1.40 -14.74 24.38
N GLU A 555 -1.00 -13.48 24.61
CA GLU A 555 -0.68 -12.55 23.52
C GLU A 555 -1.89 -12.19 22.63
N LEU A 556 -3.07 -12.14 23.21
CA LEU A 556 -4.32 -11.76 22.55
C LEU A 556 -4.69 -10.33 22.95
N ASP A 557 -4.78 -9.44 21.97
CA ASP A 557 -5.12 -8.02 22.15
C ASP A 557 -6.57 -7.75 21.72
N LEU A 558 -7.33 -7.06 22.56
CA LEU A 558 -8.66 -6.52 22.26
C LEU A 558 -8.56 -4.99 22.18
N ASN A 559 -8.92 -4.42 21.04
CA ASN A 559 -8.99 -2.98 20.79
C ASN A 559 -10.43 -2.58 20.51
N LEU A 560 -10.92 -1.58 21.23
CA LEU A 560 -12.23 -0.97 21.04
C LEU A 560 -12.02 0.51 20.78
N ALA A 561 -12.63 1.07 19.73
CA ALA A 561 -12.55 2.49 19.41
C ALA A 561 -13.90 3.02 18.94
N ILE A 562 -14.26 4.18 19.42
CA ILE A 562 -15.36 5.00 18.89
C ILE A 562 -14.73 6.24 18.27
N PHE A 563 -15.10 6.57 17.05
CA PHE A 563 -14.48 7.67 16.31
C PHE A 563 -15.49 8.62 15.66
N GLU A 564 -15.04 9.86 15.51
CA GLU A 564 -15.64 10.86 14.62
C GLU A 564 -14.54 11.46 13.77
N THR A 565 -14.67 11.32 12.45
CA THR A 565 -13.74 11.89 11.46
C THR A 565 -14.49 12.92 10.63
N LYS A 566 -13.91 14.13 10.46
CA LYS A 566 -14.50 15.23 9.70
C LYS A 566 -13.53 15.78 8.68
N GLN A 567 -14.09 16.34 7.61
CA GLN A 567 -13.34 17.13 6.64
C GLN A 567 -14.10 18.43 6.37
N ASP A 568 -13.50 19.54 6.75
CA ASP A 568 -14.05 20.89 6.58
C ASP A 568 -13.35 21.62 5.43
N ASN A 569 -13.95 22.71 4.94
CA ASN A 569 -13.47 23.47 3.78
C ASN A 569 -13.31 22.64 2.50
N PHE A 570 -14.16 21.65 2.28
CA PHE A 570 -14.10 20.83 1.06
C PHE A 570 -14.60 21.63 -0.14
N ALA A 571 -13.84 21.62 -1.26
CA ALA A 571 -14.23 22.32 -2.48
C ALA A 571 -15.34 21.59 -3.21
N VAL A 572 -16.41 22.30 -3.51
CA VAL A 572 -17.49 21.86 -4.40
C VAL A 572 -17.68 22.89 -5.51
N VAL A 573 -18.18 22.46 -6.66
CA VAL A 573 -18.55 23.38 -7.74
C VAL A 573 -19.56 24.39 -7.18
N ASN A 574 -19.33 25.68 -7.44
CA ASN A 574 -20.30 26.71 -7.08
C ASN A 574 -21.43 26.70 -8.11
N ALA A 575 -22.56 26.08 -7.75
CA ALA A 575 -23.74 26.00 -8.62
C ALA A 575 -24.40 27.35 -8.92
N ASP A 576 -24.12 28.37 -8.11
CA ASP A 576 -24.66 29.72 -8.28
C ASP A 576 -23.84 30.58 -9.27
N ALA A 577 -22.71 30.05 -9.75
CA ALA A 577 -21.85 30.72 -10.72
C ALA A 577 -21.90 30.01 -12.08
N ALA A 578 -21.72 30.77 -13.16
CA ALA A 578 -21.64 30.20 -14.49
C ALA A 578 -20.43 29.25 -14.60
N PRO A 579 -20.59 28.06 -15.20
CA PRO A 579 -19.46 27.19 -15.49
C PRO A 579 -18.41 27.88 -16.36
N ASN A 580 -17.13 27.57 -16.14
CA ASN A 580 -16.00 28.09 -16.93
C ASN A 580 -15.89 29.63 -16.96
N SER A 581 -16.38 30.30 -15.89
CA SER A 581 -16.43 31.78 -15.84
C SER A 581 -15.18 32.45 -15.25
N LEU A 582 -14.18 31.68 -14.79
CA LEU A 582 -12.93 32.28 -14.33
C LEU A 582 -12.03 32.71 -15.51
N PRO A 583 -11.09 33.65 -15.30
CA PRO A 583 -10.23 34.17 -16.38
C PRO A 583 -9.41 33.13 -17.12
N ASP A 584 -9.12 31.97 -16.49
CA ASP A 584 -8.41 30.84 -17.08
C ASP A 584 -9.35 29.79 -17.71
N GLY A 585 -10.65 30.09 -17.80
CA GLY A 585 -11.67 29.18 -18.32
C GLY A 585 -12.09 28.08 -17.33
N SER A 586 -11.61 28.09 -16.09
CA SER A 586 -12.03 27.11 -15.10
C SER A 586 -13.39 27.50 -14.45
N THR A 587 -14.05 26.48 -13.89
CA THR A 587 -15.31 26.65 -13.15
C THR A 587 -15.03 27.12 -11.73
N PRO A 588 -15.75 28.13 -11.20
CA PRO A 588 -15.63 28.54 -9.81
C PRO A 588 -16.09 27.47 -8.83
N TYR A 589 -15.42 27.42 -7.68
CA TYR A 589 -15.73 26.53 -6.56
C TYR A 589 -16.05 27.34 -5.31
N ARG A 590 -16.73 26.71 -4.36
CA ARG A 590 -16.91 27.21 -3.00
C ARG A 590 -16.52 26.14 -1.99
N THR A 591 -16.20 26.52 -0.77
CA THR A 591 -15.95 25.58 0.32
C THR A 591 -17.23 25.25 1.05
N VAL A 592 -17.35 23.98 1.43
CA VAL A 592 -18.42 23.49 2.29
C VAL A 592 -17.79 22.73 3.46
N ASP A 593 -18.43 22.78 4.61
CA ASP A 593 -18.12 21.90 5.72
C ASP A 593 -18.68 20.52 5.39
N GLY A 594 -17.76 19.57 5.40
CA GLY A 594 -18.02 18.52 4.46
C GLY A 594 -18.43 17.18 4.98
N THR A 595 -17.62 16.20 4.65
CA THR A 595 -17.88 14.80 4.93
C THR A 595 -17.58 14.49 6.38
N LYS A 596 -18.48 13.75 7.01
CA LYS A 596 -18.38 13.29 8.39
C LYS A 596 -18.57 11.79 8.47
N GLY A 597 -17.59 11.08 9.03
CA GLY A 597 -17.66 9.67 9.33
C GLY A 597 -17.75 9.45 10.84
N LYS A 598 -18.75 8.71 11.30
CA LYS A 598 -18.90 8.29 12.70
C LYS A 598 -19.05 6.78 12.79
N GLY A 599 -18.45 6.20 13.81
CA GLY A 599 -18.57 4.77 13.98
C GLY A 599 -17.76 4.21 15.12
N PHE A 600 -17.56 2.91 15.06
CA PHE A 600 -16.70 2.19 15.98
C PHE A 600 -15.94 1.06 15.27
N ASP A 601 -14.81 0.73 15.84
CA ASP A 601 -13.98 -0.43 15.48
C ASP A 601 -13.87 -1.33 16.72
N VAL A 602 -14.03 -2.63 16.52
CA VAL A 602 -13.71 -3.70 17.50
C VAL A 602 -12.71 -4.62 16.82
N GLU A 603 -11.58 -4.86 17.43
CA GLU A 603 -10.56 -5.76 16.89
C GLU A 603 -10.00 -6.65 18.01
N LEU A 604 -10.12 -7.95 17.84
CA LEU A 604 -9.48 -9.00 18.64
C LEU A 604 -8.44 -9.67 17.76
N ILE A 605 -7.18 -9.64 18.16
CA ILE A 605 -6.08 -10.17 17.34
C ILE A 605 -4.99 -10.74 18.23
N GLY A 606 -4.45 -11.89 17.85
CA GLY A 606 -3.31 -12.51 18.53
C GLY A 606 -3.45 -14.01 18.68
N LYS A 607 -2.72 -14.57 19.66
CA LYS A 607 -2.72 -16.00 19.96
C LYS A 607 -3.74 -16.34 21.04
N VAL A 608 -4.68 -17.23 20.72
CA VAL A 608 -5.58 -17.86 21.69
C VAL A 608 -4.85 -18.97 22.44
N GLN A 609 -4.00 -19.69 21.73
CA GLN A 609 -3.06 -20.70 22.21
C GLN A 609 -1.75 -20.57 21.41
N PRO A 610 -0.64 -21.17 21.86
CA PRO A 610 0.65 -21.07 21.14
C PRO A 610 0.56 -21.42 19.64
N ASP A 611 -0.30 -22.39 19.30
CA ASP A 611 -0.49 -22.90 17.94
C ASP A 611 -1.78 -22.39 17.26
N TRP A 612 -2.52 -21.48 17.91
CA TRP A 612 -3.79 -20.98 17.40
C TRP A 612 -3.83 -19.45 17.38
N ASN A 613 -3.77 -18.87 16.19
CA ASN A 613 -3.96 -17.44 15.97
C ASN A 613 -5.42 -17.14 15.63
N LEU A 614 -5.89 -16.01 16.11
CA LEU A 614 -7.24 -15.50 15.86
C LEU A 614 -7.19 -14.01 15.48
N LYS A 615 -8.01 -13.64 14.52
CA LYS A 615 -8.36 -12.25 14.21
C LYS A 615 -9.87 -12.16 14.06
N ALA A 616 -10.50 -11.29 14.84
CA ALA A 616 -11.91 -10.97 14.69
C ALA A 616 -12.06 -9.45 14.73
N ALA A 617 -12.61 -8.86 13.67
CA ALA A 617 -12.78 -7.42 13.60
C ALA A 617 -14.17 -7.07 13.10
N LEU A 618 -14.81 -6.10 13.76
CA LEU A 618 -16.09 -5.54 13.38
C LEU A 618 -15.97 -4.02 13.30
N THR A 619 -16.26 -3.47 12.14
CA THR A 619 -16.30 -2.02 11.92
C THR A 619 -17.70 -1.58 11.54
N ARG A 620 -18.15 -0.52 12.16
CA ARG A 620 -19.32 0.24 11.70
C ARG A 620 -18.90 1.68 11.40
N ALA A 621 -19.15 2.15 10.18
CA ALA A 621 -18.91 3.54 9.80
C ALA A 621 -20.11 4.11 9.04
N LYS A 622 -20.73 5.14 9.60
CA LYS A 622 -21.77 5.93 8.94
C LYS A 622 -21.14 7.21 8.40
N VAL A 623 -21.16 7.36 7.09
CA VAL A 623 -20.58 8.51 6.40
C VAL A 623 -21.70 9.39 5.85
N THR A 624 -21.67 10.68 6.17
CA THR A 624 -22.64 11.68 5.71
C THR A 624 -21.90 12.85 5.10
N ARG A 625 -22.53 13.49 4.09
CA ARG A 625 -22.14 14.81 3.61
C ARG A 625 -23.08 15.84 4.22
N GLN A 626 -22.56 16.99 4.63
CA GLN A 626 -23.33 17.99 5.36
C GLN A 626 -24.40 18.67 4.49
N GLU A 627 -24.20 18.82 3.19
CA GLU A 627 -25.18 19.38 2.24
C GLU A 627 -26.31 18.41 1.84
N SER A 628 -26.12 17.14 2.07
CA SER A 628 -27.17 16.14 1.87
C SER A 628 -26.99 15.09 2.95
N ASP A 629 -27.93 14.92 3.84
CA ASP A 629 -27.93 13.85 4.88
C ASP A 629 -27.89 12.43 4.28
N LYS A 630 -27.57 12.32 2.99
CA LYS A 630 -27.42 11.06 2.27
C LYS A 630 -26.10 10.41 2.64
N LEU A 631 -26.15 9.13 2.98
CA LEU A 631 -24.97 8.29 3.13
C LEU A 631 -24.13 8.34 1.85
N TRP A 632 -22.83 8.37 1.99
CA TRP A 632 -21.95 8.26 0.84
C TRP A 632 -22.19 6.91 0.15
N ALA A 633 -22.48 6.97 -1.15
CA ALA A 633 -22.52 5.80 -2.02
C ALA A 633 -21.14 5.11 -2.02
N ASN A 634 -21.12 3.81 -2.26
CA ASN A 634 -19.95 2.96 -2.38
C ASN A 634 -19.13 2.73 -1.10
N PHE A 635 -19.67 3.02 0.09
CA PHE A 635 -19.04 2.66 1.35
C PHE A 635 -19.97 1.78 2.19
N PRO A 636 -19.52 0.57 2.64
CA PRO A 636 -20.34 -0.30 3.46
C PRO A 636 -20.48 0.27 4.86
N THR A 637 -21.69 0.23 5.42
CA THR A 637 -21.93 0.68 6.81
C THR A 637 -21.32 -0.29 7.82
N TRP A 638 -21.27 -1.59 7.48
CA TRP A 638 -20.74 -2.64 8.33
C TRP A 638 -19.70 -3.49 7.61
N GLN A 639 -18.65 -3.83 8.30
CA GLN A 639 -17.60 -4.74 7.85
C GLN A 639 -17.28 -5.73 8.97
N LEU A 640 -17.21 -7.02 8.65
CA LEU A 640 -16.76 -8.10 9.53
C LEU A 640 -15.58 -8.79 8.89
N GLN A 641 -14.56 -9.06 9.68
CA GLN A 641 -13.39 -9.83 9.29
C GLN A 641 -13.13 -10.89 10.35
N LEU A 642 -13.00 -12.14 9.93
CA LEU A 642 -12.68 -13.27 10.81
C LEU A 642 -11.54 -14.05 10.17
N GLY A 643 -10.40 -14.09 10.83
CA GLY A 643 -9.24 -14.87 10.44
C GLY A 643 -8.88 -15.86 11.55
N SER A 644 -8.50 -17.06 11.18
CA SER A 644 -7.99 -18.04 12.11
C SER A 644 -7.02 -18.96 11.43
N ASP A 645 -5.95 -19.30 12.11
CA ASP A 645 -5.05 -20.37 11.70
C ASP A 645 -4.65 -21.22 12.90
N TYR A 646 -4.52 -22.51 12.64
CA TYR A 646 -4.20 -23.52 13.63
C TYR A 646 -3.11 -24.45 13.11
N ARG A 647 -2.05 -24.60 13.90
CA ARG A 647 -1.01 -25.61 13.69
C ARG A 647 -1.34 -26.84 14.53
N PHE A 648 -1.42 -27.99 13.91
CA PHE A 648 -1.74 -29.23 14.58
C PHE A 648 -0.60 -29.72 15.49
N SER A 649 -0.91 -30.61 16.42
CA SER A 649 0.05 -31.27 17.30
C SER A 649 0.23 -32.75 16.93
N GLY A 650 1.18 -33.45 17.59
CA GLY A 650 1.46 -34.86 17.36
C GLY A 650 1.98 -35.14 15.95
N GLU A 651 1.50 -36.20 15.33
CA GLU A 651 1.92 -36.59 13.95
C GLU A 651 1.54 -35.58 12.89
N LEU A 652 0.49 -34.81 13.12
CA LEU A 652 0.05 -33.72 12.22
C LEU A 652 0.71 -32.38 12.51
N ARG A 653 1.71 -32.28 13.36
CA ARG A 653 2.45 -31.03 13.67
C ARG A 653 2.96 -30.30 12.42
N PRO A 654 3.33 -30.98 11.31
CA PRO A 654 3.71 -30.28 10.07
C PRO A 654 2.55 -29.51 9.41
N LEU A 655 1.30 -29.84 9.71
CA LEU A 655 0.10 -29.25 9.10
C LEU A 655 -0.31 -27.97 9.83
N GLN A 656 -0.48 -26.89 9.06
CA GLN A 656 -1.16 -25.67 9.48
C GLN A 656 -2.33 -25.41 8.54
N LEU A 657 -3.52 -25.19 9.10
CA LEU A 657 -4.71 -24.78 8.34
C LEU A 657 -5.12 -23.38 8.76
N GLY A 658 -5.52 -22.59 7.81
CA GLY A 658 -6.03 -21.25 8.08
C GLY A 658 -7.03 -20.77 7.06
N GLY A 659 -7.73 -19.70 7.45
CA GLY A 659 -8.67 -19.04 6.58
C GLY A 659 -9.02 -17.64 7.05
N PHE A 660 -9.54 -16.85 6.12
CA PHE A 660 -9.93 -15.48 6.35
C PHE A 660 -11.26 -15.17 5.66
N LEU A 661 -12.25 -14.82 6.46
CA LEU A 661 -13.58 -14.41 6.00
C LEU A 661 -13.69 -12.90 6.08
N THR A 662 -14.02 -12.26 4.95
CA THR A 662 -14.46 -10.87 4.93
C THR A 662 -15.93 -10.81 4.58
N TRP A 663 -16.68 -10.01 5.30
CA TRP A 663 -18.06 -9.69 4.97
C TRP A 663 -18.27 -8.18 5.06
N GLN A 664 -19.02 -7.65 4.11
CA GLN A 664 -19.45 -6.26 4.14
C GLN A 664 -20.95 -6.16 3.85
N SER A 665 -21.58 -5.15 4.47
CA SER A 665 -22.98 -4.82 4.18
C SER A 665 -23.14 -4.36 2.72
N LYS A 666 -24.40 -4.15 2.28
CA LYS A 666 -24.70 -3.65 0.94
C LYS A 666 -23.89 -2.38 0.61
N LEU A 667 -23.53 -2.26 -0.66
CA LEU A 667 -23.01 -1.04 -1.26
C LEU A 667 -24.12 -0.39 -2.10
N GLU A 668 -24.06 0.93 -2.21
CA GLU A 668 -25.05 1.73 -2.94
C GLU A 668 -24.33 2.77 -3.79
N ALA A 669 -24.74 2.92 -5.04
CA ALA A 669 -24.27 3.98 -5.91
C ALA A 669 -25.45 4.79 -6.46
N TYR A 670 -25.35 6.10 -6.31
CA TYR A 670 -26.31 7.05 -6.83
C TYR A 670 -25.78 7.61 -8.15
N ASN A 671 -26.69 8.09 -9.00
CA ASN A 671 -26.33 8.72 -10.27
C ASN A 671 -25.61 7.80 -11.28
N VAL A 672 -25.87 6.50 -11.24
CA VAL A 672 -25.33 5.58 -12.24
C VAL A 672 -26.05 5.80 -13.58
N PRO A 673 -25.31 6.00 -14.69
CA PRO A 673 -25.93 6.20 -16.00
C PRO A 673 -26.77 5.01 -16.42
N SER A 674 -27.98 5.28 -16.93
CA SER A 674 -28.86 4.31 -17.56
C SER A 674 -29.53 4.95 -18.79
N PRO A 675 -30.14 4.17 -19.72
CA PRO A 675 -30.85 4.72 -20.86
C PRO A 675 -32.02 5.65 -20.48
N SER A 676 -32.61 5.45 -19.31
CA SER A 676 -33.70 6.29 -18.79
C SER A 676 -33.20 7.50 -17.94
N GLY A 677 -31.89 7.77 -17.93
CA GLY A 677 -31.27 8.81 -17.10
C GLY A 677 -30.40 8.25 -16.01
N ARG A 678 -30.34 8.92 -14.85
CA ARG A 678 -29.52 8.50 -13.71
C ARG A 678 -30.32 7.65 -12.74
N VAL A 679 -29.80 6.46 -12.40
CA VAL A 679 -30.48 5.51 -11.52
C VAL A 679 -29.65 5.18 -10.28
N TYR A 680 -30.34 4.62 -9.30
CA TYR A 680 -29.75 4.06 -8.10
C TYR A 680 -29.49 2.57 -8.27
N VAL A 681 -28.32 2.11 -7.93
CA VAL A 681 -27.94 0.70 -7.98
C VAL A 681 -27.41 0.21 -6.64
N THR A 682 -27.62 -1.05 -6.37
CA THR A 682 -27.21 -1.70 -5.10
C THR A 682 -26.44 -2.97 -5.40
N GLU A 683 -25.35 -3.17 -4.67
CA GLU A 683 -24.70 -4.48 -4.52
C GLU A 683 -25.08 -5.06 -3.17
N ARG A 684 -25.58 -6.30 -3.18
CA ARG A 684 -25.95 -7.01 -1.94
C ARG A 684 -24.73 -7.25 -1.07
N SER A 685 -24.95 -7.51 0.22
CA SER A 685 -23.89 -7.95 1.13
C SER A 685 -23.18 -9.20 0.58
N LYS A 686 -21.87 -9.24 0.76
CA LYS A 686 -21.04 -10.33 0.22
C LYS A 686 -20.04 -10.87 1.24
N PRO A 687 -20.07 -12.17 1.53
CA PRO A 687 -18.95 -12.86 2.15
C PRO A 687 -17.92 -13.24 1.09
N LEU A 688 -16.63 -13.06 1.40
CA LEU A 688 -15.50 -13.60 0.66
C LEU A 688 -14.67 -14.42 1.63
N LEU A 689 -14.35 -15.65 1.25
CA LEU A 689 -13.60 -16.60 2.06
C LEU A 689 -12.31 -16.98 1.34
N ASP A 690 -11.18 -16.74 2.02
CA ASP A 690 -9.86 -17.19 1.62
C ASP A 690 -9.42 -18.31 2.54
N LEU A 691 -8.81 -19.36 2.00
CA LEU A 691 -8.37 -20.55 2.75
C LEU A 691 -6.92 -20.88 2.38
N TYR A 692 -6.18 -21.42 3.33
CA TYR A 692 -4.86 -21.98 3.05
C TYR A 692 -4.56 -23.20 3.90
N ALA A 693 -3.66 -24.04 3.39
CA ALA A 693 -3.09 -25.18 4.07
C ALA A 693 -1.58 -25.21 3.83
N SER A 694 -0.80 -25.33 4.87
CA SER A 694 0.66 -25.43 4.78
C SER A 694 1.13 -26.72 5.40
N TRP A 695 2.13 -27.36 4.74
CA TRP A 695 2.79 -28.56 5.22
C TRP A 695 4.29 -28.33 5.30
N ASP A 696 4.85 -28.48 6.49
CA ASP A 696 6.29 -28.40 6.74
C ASP A 696 6.90 -29.82 6.58
N PHE A 697 7.60 -30.08 5.46
CA PHE A 697 8.29 -31.36 5.27
C PHE A 697 9.49 -31.51 6.21
N THR A 698 10.16 -30.37 6.43
CA THR A 698 11.26 -30.18 7.38
C THR A 698 11.22 -28.73 7.85
N GLU A 699 12.12 -28.33 8.74
CA GLU A 699 12.28 -26.90 9.12
C GLU A 699 12.66 -26.02 7.94
N ALA A 700 13.29 -26.60 6.90
CA ALA A 700 13.75 -25.89 5.71
C ALA A 700 12.74 -25.89 4.55
N TYR A 701 11.80 -26.80 4.50
CA TYR A 701 10.92 -26.99 3.33
C TYR A 701 9.46 -26.95 3.70
N ARG A 702 8.72 -26.03 3.08
CA ARG A 702 7.27 -25.85 3.27
C ARG A 702 6.54 -25.81 1.93
N LEU A 703 5.39 -26.45 1.85
CA LEU A 703 4.42 -26.27 0.77
C LEU A 703 3.17 -25.60 1.33
N THR A 704 2.75 -24.50 0.72
CA THR A 704 1.48 -23.80 1.03
C THR A 704 0.56 -23.86 -0.17
N LEU A 705 -0.66 -24.33 0.03
CA LEU A 705 -1.77 -24.28 -0.93
C LEU A 705 -2.74 -23.19 -0.47
N ALA A 706 -3.10 -22.27 -1.36
CA ALA A 706 -4.02 -21.17 -1.03
C ALA A 706 -5.15 -21.07 -2.05
N VAL A 707 -6.33 -20.71 -1.56
CA VAL A 707 -7.53 -20.47 -2.35
C VAL A 707 -8.13 -19.14 -1.96
N THR A 708 -8.13 -18.17 -2.87
CA THR A 708 -8.80 -16.88 -2.68
C THR A 708 -10.20 -16.93 -3.26
N ASN A 709 -11.19 -16.30 -2.59
CA ASN A 709 -12.62 -16.36 -2.93
C ASN A 709 -13.08 -17.82 -3.12
N ALA A 710 -12.85 -18.65 -2.10
CA ALA A 710 -13.15 -20.10 -2.13
C ALA A 710 -14.63 -20.41 -2.44
N LEU A 711 -15.54 -19.48 -2.10
CA LEU A 711 -16.98 -19.59 -2.40
C LEU A 711 -17.32 -19.25 -3.86
N ASP A 712 -16.35 -18.84 -4.66
CA ASP A 712 -16.50 -18.38 -6.05
C ASP A 712 -17.59 -17.32 -6.21
N LYS A 713 -17.66 -16.40 -5.26
CA LYS A 713 -18.68 -15.35 -5.24
C LYS A 713 -18.46 -14.37 -6.38
N LYS A 714 -19.45 -14.22 -7.26
CA LYS A 714 -19.50 -13.15 -8.27
C LYS A 714 -19.94 -11.86 -7.59
N TYR A 715 -19.17 -10.77 -7.75
CA TYR A 715 -19.45 -9.48 -7.12
C TYR A 715 -18.83 -8.32 -7.90
N TRP A 716 -19.33 -7.11 -7.65
CA TRP A 716 -18.73 -5.89 -8.15
C TRP A 716 -17.61 -5.44 -7.20
N ALA A 717 -16.38 -5.32 -7.70
CA ALA A 717 -15.25 -4.75 -6.96
C ALA A 717 -15.34 -3.22 -6.90
N ASN A 718 -16.02 -2.61 -7.88
CA ASN A 718 -16.41 -1.21 -7.87
C ASN A 718 -17.81 -1.08 -8.47
N LEU A 719 -18.68 -0.40 -7.75
CA LEU A 719 -20.09 -0.32 -8.14
C LEU A 719 -20.33 0.77 -9.20
N ASP A 720 -19.58 1.89 -9.18
CA ASP A 720 -19.72 2.97 -10.15
C ASP A 720 -19.20 2.56 -11.53
N TYR A 721 -18.01 1.93 -11.58
CA TYR A 721 -17.37 1.48 -12.81
C TYR A 721 -17.81 0.08 -13.25
N ALA A 722 -18.66 -0.60 -12.46
CA ALA A 722 -19.17 -1.93 -12.74
C ALA A 722 -18.08 -2.97 -13.07
N ASN A 723 -16.92 -2.88 -12.41
CA ASN A 723 -15.85 -3.85 -12.54
C ASN A 723 -16.08 -5.04 -11.61
N TYR A 724 -15.94 -6.26 -12.15
CA TYR A 724 -16.09 -7.47 -11.35
C TYR A 724 -14.87 -7.72 -10.46
N GLY A 725 -15.11 -8.29 -9.26
CA GLY A 725 -14.08 -8.81 -8.40
C GLY A 725 -13.51 -10.15 -8.91
N GLN A 726 -12.34 -10.51 -8.37
CA GLN A 726 -11.64 -11.73 -8.76
C GLN A 726 -12.47 -12.98 -8.42
N PRO A 727 -12.74 -13.88 -9.39
CA PRO A 727 -13.28 -15.20 -9.14
C PRO A 727 -12.29 -16.06 -8.33
N ARG A 728 -12.72 -17.27 -7.93
CA ARG A 728 -11.89 -18.22 -7.19
C ARG A 728 -10.51 -18.39 -7.86
N PHE A 729 -9.46 -18.21 -7.05
CA PHE A 729 -8.07 -18.33 -7.47
C PHE A 729 -7.35 -19.36 -6.59
N PHE A 730 -6.58 -20.23 -7.23
CA PHE A 730 -5.75 -21.24 -6.56
C PHE A 730 -4.28 -20.94 -6.78
N SER A 731 -3.47 -21.13 -5.76
CA SER A 731 -2.02 -21.09 -5.88
C SER A 731 -1.36 -22.13 -4.97
N ALA A 732 -0.18 -22.56 -5.36
CA ALA A 732 0.74 -23.36 -4.56
C ALA A 732 2.08 -22.62 -4.47
N THR A 733 2.66 -22.58 -3.29
CA THR A 733 3.97 -21.98 -3.03
C THR A 733 4.85 -22.99 -2.31
N PHE A 734 5.99 -23.30 -2.90
CA PHE A 734 7.03 -24.10 -2.26
C PHE A 734 8.12 -23.14 -1.76
N ARG A 735 8.43 -23.23 -0.48
CA ARG A 735 9.48 -22.46 0.21
C ARG A 735 10.62 -23.36 0.61
N MET A 736 11.83 -22.89 0.36
CA MET A 736 13.08 -23.40 0.90
C MET A 736 13.74 -22.33 1.77
N ALA A 737 14.08 -22.65 3.01
CA ALA A 737 14.85 -21.82 3.94
C ALA A 737 16.25 -22.44 4.14
N PHE A 738 17.29 -21.60 4.33
CA PHE A 738 18.68 -22.03 4.56
C PHE A 738 19.46 -21.07 5.44
#